data_8eef5eebedc31d1eeaa80179f59dcb47
#
_entry.id   8eef5eebedc31d1eeaa80179f59dcb47
#
_cell.length_a   1.000
_cell.length_b   1.000
_cell.length_c   1.000
_cell.angle_alpha   90.00
_cell.angle_beta   90.00
_cell.angle_gamma   90.00
#
_symmetry.space_group_name_H-M   'P 1'
#
loop_
_entity.id
_entity.type
_entity.pdbx_description
1 polymer ?
#
loop_
_entity_poly.entity_id
_entity_poly.type
_entity_poly.pdbx_seq_one_letter_code
_entity_poly.pdbx_strand_id
1 'polypeptide(L)'
;RTVISLIFLLALFANSRAQDPMQPLPNDESVRHGVLDNGMTYYIKSNQEPKERASFYMIQNVGALLEEDNQNGLAHFLEHMAFNGSKHFAENGIIDFLEKHGAAFGRNINAYTAQNQTIYYLSEIPANKPGLLDSCLLVLNDWSNYLLLSEEEIDKERGVIKEEWRTRQTADFRMYSESLKYLYPNSKFAERDVIGDLEVIENFEYSALRDFYHQWYRTDLQAIAVVGDFDAEEMEKKVITLFSQIPAVENPPERPFFEIPDHEEPVYGLVTDAEADQTIIQYMIRHRKLNSGPETFMDHREDYIHQLLNAMMGQRFQELVQKGDPPFVVGFLNYGDFERGYEVLQAIAIPKPNLEELGFTALMTELERAKRFGFTQGELERAKADILSQWEKYYKERDKISNDEYINDYVANFLEGDAYPSVEFGYQAVQAILPTITVADFSQRMGKWISSENVVLVVQGPEGDSVEHLSEAASMAILEEITAAEIEPYEDEALAESLVSEEPAPADIVSEKKLEVLDAVEWTLSNGATVVYRHADFEKDQVQIRGYSKGGSSLYGAEDVPNADMLAQLVSMYGVGEFDAMGLQKMLTGKNVSLQLSLGDLSEGVNGSASPKDVETMMQLIYLHFNEPRFDREAHDAIVARFLAYVENMNNNPQKVMGDSLNLILTDYHPRTRVVDTEYLEDIEYDRLEEIYRDRFADASDFLFVIVGNMEQEVVKVLAQKYIGAIGDLDREESWIDRKVYEPEGRVEKIIPMSLATPKANVNIVINQEMEFTPYMNMVMRVIENILDLRYTESIREEEGGTYGVRIGTSLSKEPVEKARMQIQFDCDPERAADLKQLVYAELDKLASEGPSEEDLSKTVENILKDRQQSKEHNSYYFSTLLSYCIYGINYDDPANYEDIVNNLTPKDVLKVMKEFYEDPNIVDLVFVPKEEASTE
;
A
#
# COMPACT_ATOMS: atom_id res chain seq x y z
N ARG A 1 -42.84 15.69 -28.36
CA ARG A 1 -41.84 14.81 -27.64
C ARG A 1 -41.10 15.56 -26.53
N THR A 2 -40.79 16.84 -26.66
CA THR A 2 -40.06 17.66 -25.67
C THR A 2 -40.89 17.98 -24.40
N VAL A 3 -42.20 17.99 -24.47
CA VAL A 3 -43.10 18.28 -23.32
C VAL A 3 -43.31 17.02 -22.44
N ILE A 4 -43.20 15.82 -23.01
CA ILE A 4 -43.31 14.55 -22.26
C ILE A 4 -42.04 14.27 -21.45
N SER A 5 -40.87 14.63 -21.98
CA SER A 5 -39.60 14.51 -21.24
C SER A 5 -39.50 15.48 -20.04
N LEU A 6 -40.09 16.67 -20.14
CA LEU A 6 -40.13 17.64 -19.04
C LEU A 6 -41.09 17.20 -17.91
N ILE A 7 -42.19 16.50 -18.26
CA ILE A 7 -43.15 15.95 -17.29
C ILE A 7 -42.56 14.73 -16.57
N PHE A 8 -41.71 13.91 -17.24
CA PHE A 8 -41.00 12.81 -16.60
C PHE A 8 -39.88 13.30 -15.69
N LEU A 9 -39.15 14.35 -16.06
CA LEU A 9 -38.17 15.00 -15.14
C LEU A 9 -38.89 15.65 -13.94
N LEU A 10 -40.01 16.33 -14.12
CA LEU A 10 -40.80 16.89 -13.02
C LEU A 10 -41.47 15.84 -12.13
N ALA A 11 -41.77 14.64 -12.64
CA ALA A 11 -42.30 13.55 -11.84
C ALA A 11 -41.20 12.85 -11.02
N LEU A 12 -39.96 12.86 -11.43
CA LEU A 12 -38.79 12.41 -10.64
C LEU A 12 -38.45 13.41 -9.50
N PHE A 13 -38.66 14.72 -9.74
CA PHE A 13 -38.49 15.73 -8.68
C PHE A 13 -39.66 15.81 -7.70
N ALA A 14 -40.84 15.28 -8.03
CA ALA A 14 -42.01 15.32 -7.15
C ALA A 14 -42.04 14.16 -6.11
N ASN A 15 -41.13 13.22 -6.16
CA ASN A 15 -40.91 12.20 -5.14
C ASN A 15 -39.72 12.44 -4.22
N SER A 16 -38.97 13.53 -4.39
CA SER A 16 -38.04 14.01 -3.35
C SER A 16 -38.86 14.62 -2.21
N ARG A 17 -39.46 13.79 -1.37
CA ARG A 17 -39.62 14.17 0.04
C ARG A 17 -38.20 14.54 0.47
N ALA A 18 -38.00 15.76 0.99
CA ALA A 18 -36.76 16.09 1.68
C ALA A 18 -36.52 14.95 2.68
N GLN A 19 -35.53 14.14 2.47
CA GLN A 19 -35.19 13.06 3.39
C GLN A 19 -34.93 13.72 4.73
N ASP A 20 -35.51 13.16 5.77
CA ASP A 20 -35.24 13.60 7.13
C ASP A 20 -33.74 13.44 7.38
N PRO A 21 -32.99 14.51 7.67
CA PRO A 21 -31.55 14.41 7.89
C PRO A 21 -31.15 13.42 9.01
N MET A 22 -32.08 13.16 9.93
CA MET A 22 -31.91 12.21 11.03
C MET A 22 -32.41 10.80 10.69
N GLN A 23 -32.81 10.55 9.45
CA GLN A 23 -33.16 9.21 9.01
C GLN A 23 -31.90 8.35 8.91
N PRO A 24 -31.87 7.12 9.48
CA PRO A 24 -30.78 6.19 9.28
C PRO A 24 -30.53 5.90 7.79
N LEU A 25 -29.27 5.75 7.42
CA LEU A 25 -28.88 5.28 6.09
C LEU A 25 -29.41 3.84 5.88
N PRO A 26 -29.86 3.51 4.67
CA PRO A 26 -30.28 2.15 4.38
C PRO A 26 -29.06 1.25 4.20
N ASN A 27 -29.12 0.07 4.76
CA ASN A 27 -28.17 -0.98 4.45
C ASN A 27 -28.50 -1.64 3.09
N ASP A 28 -27.51 -2.28 2.47
CA ASP A 28 -27.70 -3.01 1.22
C ASP A 28 -28.65 -4.21 1.42
N GLU A 29 -29.84 -4.16 0.78
CA GLU A 29 -30.84 -5.20 0.88
C GLU A 29 -30.41 -6.55 0.25
N SER A 30 -29.33 -6.58 -0.53
CA SER A 30 -28.76 -7.82 -1.10
C SER A 30 -27.99 -8.64 -0.07
N VAL A 31 -27.65 -8.05 1.07
CA VAL A 31 -26.94 -8.70 2.19
C VAL A 31 -27.95 -9.42 3.08
N ARG A 32 -27.72 -10.70 3.31
CA ARG A 32 -28.45 -11.46 4.32
C ARG A 32 -27.78 -11.25 5.67
N HIS A 33 -28.42 -10.49 6.52
CA HIS A 33 -27.92 -10.11 7.85
C HIS A 33 -28.90 -10.60 8.93
N GLY A 34 -28.37 -11.05 10.06
CA GLY A 34 -29.16 -11.45 11.21
C GLY A 34 -28.35 -11.68 12.46
N VAL A 35 -29.05 -11.90 13.57
CA VAL A 35 -28.47 -12.27 14.87
C VAL A 35 -29.07 -13.60 15.31
N LEU A 36 -28.22 -14.57 15.62
CA LEU A 36 -28.63 -15.90 16.10
C LEU A 36 -29.12 -15.81 17.55
N ASP A 37 -29.89 -16.83 17.98
CA ASP A 37 -30.40 -16.90 19.36
C ASP A 37 -29.29 -16.87 20.43
N ASN A 38 -28.09 -17.28 20.08
CA ASN A 38 -26.91 -17.21 20.98
C ASN A 38 -26.18 -15.87 20.97
N GLY A 39 -26.66 -14.88 20.22
CA GLY A 39 -26.10 -13.51 20.12
C GLY A 39 -25.13 -13.27 18.97
N MET A 40 -24.71 -14.32 18.24
CA MET A 40 -23.76 -14.16 17.14
C MET A 40 -24.41 -13.46 15.94
N THR A 41 -23.76 -12.45 15.42
CA THR A 41 -24.17 -11.71 14.20
C THR A 41 -23.64 -12.41 12.94
N TYR A 42 -24.36 -12.31 11.82
CA TYR A 42 -23.87 -12.80 10.54
C TYR A 42 -24.19 -11.85 9.38
N TYR A 43 -23.30 -11.82 8.37
CA TYR A 43 -23.46 -11.10 7.10
C TYR A 43 -23.12 -12.06 5.97
N ILE A 44 -23.99 -12.18 4.97
CA ILE A 44 -23.79 -13.09 3.83
C ILE A 44 -24.21 -12.38 2.56
N LYS A 45 -23.32 -12.36 1.58
CA LYS A 45 -23.56 -11.73 0.27
C LYS A 45 -23.04 -12.63 -0.86
N SER A 46 -23.85 -12.78 -1.92
CA SER A 46 -23.35 -13.34 -3.18
C SER A 46 -22.60 -12.26 -3.94
N ASN A 47 -21.36 -12.55 -4.34
CA ASN A 47 -20.51 -11.69 -5.18
C ASN A 47 -19.70 -12.57 -6.13
N GLN A 48 -19.44 -12.09 -7.36
CA GLN A 48 -18.71 -12.82 -8.39
C GLN A 48 -17.33 -12.18 -8.72
N GLU A 49 -16.82 -11.40 -7.82
CA GLU A 49 -15.48 -10.83 -7.95
C GLU A 49 -14.66 -11.13 -6.68
N PRO A 50 -13.62 -11.97 -6.81
CA PRO A 50 -13.27 -12.80 -7.98
C PRO A 50 -14.25 -13.96 -8.21
N LYS A 51 -14.42 -14.37 -9.47
CA LYS A 51 -15.27 -15.53 -9.82
C LYS A 51 -14.78 -16.81 -9.18
N GLU A 52 -15.73 -17.69 -8.81
CA GLU A 52 -15.44 -18.97 -8.18
C GLU A 52 -14.61 -18.85 -6.89
N ARG A 53 -14.72 -17.73 -6.18
CA ARG A 53 -14.04 -17.45 -4.91
C ARG A 53 -15.01 -17.03 -3.84
N ALA A 54 -14.63 -17.26 -2.58
CA ALA A 54 -15.35 -16.81 -1.41
C ALA A 54 -14.36 -16.42 -0.29
N SER A 55 -14.73 -15.39 0.46
CA SER A 55 -14.02 -14.94 1.66
C SER A 55 -14.85 -15.16 2.90
N PHE A 56 -14.21 -15.56 3.99
CA PHE A 56 -14.82 -15.91 5.27
C PHE A 56 -14.08 -15.18 6.38
N TYR A 57 -14.80 -14.37 7.14
CA TYR A 57 -14.25 -13.62 8.25
C TYR A 57 -14.92 -13.96 9.55
N MET A 58 -14.13 -14.16 10.61
CA MET A 58 -14.57 -14.21 11.99
C MET A 58 -14.14 -12.93 12.67
N ILE A 59 -15.10 -12.11 13.05
CA ILE A 59 -14.87 -10.78 13.62
C ILE A 59 -15.08 -10.90 15.14
N GLN A 60 -14.05 -10.59 15.91
CA GLN A 60 -14.06 -10.56 17.37
C GLN A 60 -14.08 -9.12 17.84
N ASN A 61 -15.10 -8.69 18.55
CA ASN A 61 -15.12 -7.42 19.27
C ASN A 61 -14.29 -7.52 20.57
N VAL A 62 -13.07 -8.03 20.44
CA VAL A 62 -12.12 -8.37 21.51
C VAL A 62 -10.72 -8.02 21.02
N GLY A 63 -9.98 -7.24 21.80
CA GLY A 63 -8.62 -6.84 21.50
C GLY A 63 -7.83 -6.54 22.76
N ALA A 64 -6.65 -5.95 22.65
CA ALA A 64 -5.69 -5.74 23.72
C ALA A 64 -6.24 -4.92 24.92
N LEU A 65 -7.21 -4.03 24.69
CA LEU A 65 -7.83 -3.26 25.77
C LEU A 65 -8.59 -4.11 26.79
N LEU A 66 -8.97 -5.34 26.47
CA LEU A 66 -9.68 -6.24 27.37
C LEU A 66 -8.73 -7.05 28.27
N GLU A 67 -7.43 -6.96 28.04
CA GLU A 67 -6.41 -7.66 28.82
C GLU A 67 -6.26 -7.08 30.23
N GLU A 68 -6.02 -7.94 31.18
CA GLU A 68 -5.49 -7.56 32.51
C GLU A 68 -3.96 -7.37 32.44
N ASP A 69 -3.32 -6.82 33.48
CA ASP A 69 -1.88 -6.52 33.43
C ASP A 69 -1.01 -7.77 33.21
N ASN A 70 -1.40 -8.91 33.78
CA ASN A 70 -0.73 -10.19 33.56
C ASN A 70 -1.09 -10.88 32.25
N GLN A 71 -1.85 -10.19 31.39
CA GLN A 71 -2.30 -10.65 30.09
C GLN A 71 -1.82 -9.73 28.97
N ASN A 72 -0.97 -8.74 29.23
CA ASN A 72 -0.52 -7.76 28.26
C ASN A 72 0.20 -8.44 27.07
N GLY A 73 -0.44 -8.44 25.89
CA GLY A 73 -0.03 -9.13 24.67
C GLY A 73 -0.75 -10.47 24.43
N LEU A 74 -1.65 -10.93 25.34
CA LEU A 74 -2.31 -12.23 25.18
C LEU A 74 -3.46 -12.22 24.18
N ALA A 75 -4.03 -11.07 23.81
CA ALA A 75 -4.97 -10.97 22.70
C ALA A 75 -4.28 -11.31 21.37
N HIS A 76 -3.09 -10.77 21.14
CA HIS A 76 -2.27 -11.07 19.97
C HIS A 76 -1.72 -12.50 20.04
N PHE A 77 -1.25 -12.95 21.21
CA PHE A 77 -0.82 -14.34 21.38
C PHE A 77 -1.94 -15.34 21.06
N LEU A 78 -3.18 -15.03 21.44
CA LEU A 78 -4.34 -15.86 21.14
C LEU A 78 -4.67 -15.91 19.65
N GLU A 79 -4.40 -14.81 18.93
CA GLU A 79 -4.50 -14.76 17.47
C GLU A 79 -3.59 -15.83 16.83
N HIS A 80 -2.32 -15.89 17.21
CA HIS A 80 -1.39 -16.92 16.75
C HIS A 80 -1.86 -18.33 17.10
N MET A 81 -2.32 -18.53 18.32
CA MET A 81 -2.81 -19.83 18.78
C MET A 81 -4.04 -20.33 18.02
N ALA A 82 -4.75 -19.47 17.30
CA ALA A 82 -5.88 -19.88 16.45
C ALA A 82 -5.45 -20.75 15.26
N PHE A 83 -4.18 -20.71 14.89
CA PHE A 83 -3.59 -21.54 13.84
C PHE A 83 -2.90 -22.78 14.39
N ASN A 84 -2.61 -22.85 15.71
CA ASN A 84 -1.81 -23.87 16.38
C ASN A 84 -2.69 -24.91 17.11
N GLY A 85 -3.76 -25.35 16.46
CA GLY A 85 -4.61 -26.44 16.89
C GLY A 85 -5.98 -26.06 17.39
N SER A 86 -6.96 -26.71 16.81
CA SER A 86 -8.37 -26.60 17.18
C SER A 86 -9.03 -27.97 17.27
N LYS A 87 -10.27 -28.02 17.65
CA LYS A 87 -11.04 -29.25 17.85
C LYS A 87 -11.03 -30.19 16.63
N HIS A 88 -11.14 -29.63 15.43
CA HIS A 88 -11.27 -30.40 14.20
C HIS A 88 -9.96 -30.41 13.37
N PHE A 89 -9.03 -29.54 13.68
CA PHE A 89 -7.74 -29.39 13.00
C PHE A 89 -6.63 -29.38 14.06
N ALA A 90 -5.86 -30.46 14.11
CA ALA A 90 -4.76 -30.59 15.08
C ALA A 90 -3.52 -29.84 14.59
N GLU A 91 -2.74 -29.28 15.50
CA GLU A 91 -1.49 -28.55 15.19
C GLU A 91 -1.71 -27.53 14.06
N ASN A 92 -0.88 -27.51 13.02
CA ASN A 92 -1.01 -26.63 11.86
C ASN A 92 -2.06 -27.10 10.83
N GLY A 93 -2.97 -27.98 11.22
CA GLY A 93 -3.90 -28.65 10.33
C GLY A 93 -4.85 -27.72 9.56
N ILE A 94 -5.11 -26.50 10.02
CA ILE A 94 -5.89 -25.49 9.28
C ILE A 94 -5.08 -25.03 8.07
N ILE A 95 -3.83 -24.67 8.28
CA ILE A 95 -2.90 -24.18 7.23
C ILE A 95 -2.70 -25.28 6.19
N ASP A 96 -2.26 -26.45 6.62
CA ASP A 96 -2.03 -27.61 5.75
C ASP A 96 -3.24 -27.98 4.89
N PHE A 97 -4.42 -27.96 5.49
CA PHE A 97 -5.63 -28.29 4.80
C PHE A 97 -5.95 -27.28 3.70
N LEU A 98 -5.85 -25.98 4.00
CA LEU A 98 -6.19 -24.91 3.07
C LEU A 98 -5.14 -24.74 1.96
N GLU A 99 -3.86 -24.90 2.28
CA GLU A 99 -2.78 -24.89 1.28
C GLU A 99 -2.92 -26.00 0.24
N LYS A 100 -3.33 -27.20 0.64
CA LYS A 100 -3.68 -28.31 -0.28
C LYS A 100 -4.84 -27.95 -1.23
N HIS A 101 -5.56 -26.89 -0.94
CA HIS A 101 -6.69 -26.39 -1.75
C HIS A 101 -6.39 -25.08 -2.48
N GLY A 102 -5.12 -24.62 -2.45
CA GLY A 102 -4.68 -23.42 -3.17
C GLY A 102 -4.88 -22.10 -2.41
N ALA A 103 -4.92 -22.14 -1.08
CA ALA A 103 -4.81 -20.96 -0.23
C ALA A 103 -3.42 -20.91 0.40
N ALA A 104 -2.78 -19.75 0.42
CA ALA A 104 -1.46 -19.57 1.02
C ALA A 104 -1.56 -18.90 2.39
N PHE A 105 -0.79 -19.38 3.37
CA PHE A 105 -0.66 -18.72 4.67
C PHE A 105 -0.02 -17.34 4.52
N GLY A 106 -0.43 -16.39 5.34
CA GLY A 106 -0.01 -14.99 5.25
C GLY A 106 -0.70 -14.17 4.16
N ARG A 107 -1.17 -14.81 3.09
CA ARG A 107 -1.89 -14.14 1.99
C ARG A 107 -3.40 -14.38 2.03
N ASN A 108 -3.82 -15.64 2.00
CA ASN A 108 -5.23 -16.03 1.96
C ASN A 108 -5.76 -16.47 3.33
N ILE A 109 -4.86 -16.89 4.23
CA ILE A 109 -5.14 -17.36 5.58
C ILE A 109 -4.35 -16.44 6.49
N ASN A 110 -5.02 -15.59 7.25
CA ASN A 110 -4.34 -14.65 8.14
C ASN A 110 -5.29 -14.14 9.22
N ALA A 111 -4.75 -13.34 10.14
CA ALA A 111 -5.49 -12.63 11.15
C ALA A 111 -4.77 -11.33 11.53
N TYR A 112 -5.43 -10.47 12.28
CA TYR A 112 -4.78 -9.35 12.93
C TYR A 112 -5.49 -8.98 14.22
N THR A 113 -4.72 -8.50 15.18
CA THR A 113 -5.21 -7.97 16.47
C THR A 113 -4.97 -6.47 16.53
N ALA A 114 -5.98 -5.75 17.03
CA ALA A 114 -5.90 -4.35 17.38
C ALA A 114 -6.29 -4.13 18.85
N GLN A 115 -6.26 -2.88 19.31
CA GLN A 115 -6.63 -2.57 20.68
C GLN A 115 -8.08 -2.94 20.99
N ASN A 116 -9.01 -2.80 20.04
CA ASN A 116 -10.44 -3.02 20.23
C ASN A 116 -10.98 -4.32 19.64
N GLN A 117 -10.24 -4.99 18.76
CA GLN A 117 -10.75 -6.09 17.93
C GLN A 117 -9.66 -7.09 17.53
N THR A 118 -10.08 -8.30 17.18
CA THR A 118 -9.26 -9.31 16.51
C THR A 118 -10.07 -9.88 15.33
N ILE A 119 -9.47 -9.99 14.15
CA ILE A 119 -10.13 -10.47 12.95
C ILE A 119 -9.33 -11.60 12.35
N TYR A 120 -10.00 -12.74 12.13
CA TYR A 120 -9.47 -13.91 11.44
C TYR A 120 -10.13 -14.02 10.08
N TYR A 121 -9.36 -14.35 9.04
CA TYR A 121 -9.93 -14.45 7.72
C TYR A 121 -9.33 -15.54 6.83
N LEU A 122 -10.19 -16.06 5.97
CA LEU A 122 -9.87 -16.92 4.83
C LEU A 122 -10.34 -16.17 3.59
N SER A 123 -9.41 -15.62 2.82
CA SER A 123 -9.70 -14.78 1.67
C SER A 123 -9.50 -15.54 0.35
N GLU A 124 -10.36 -15.28 -0.63
CA GLU A 124 -10.27 -15.84 -1.99
C GLU A 124 -10.22 -17.38 -2.07
N ILE A 125 -10.91 -18.07 -1.18
CA ILE A 125 -10.98 -19.52 -1.16
C ILE A 125 -11.77 -20.06 -2.38
N PRO A 126 -11.30 -21.13 -3.05
CA PRO A 126 -12.02 -21.71 -4.19
C PRO A 126 -13.44 -22.16 -3.87
N ALA A 127 -14.44 -21.52 -4.49
CA ALA A 127 -15.87 -21.85 -4.27
C ALA A 127 -16.34 -23.05 -5.09
N ASN A 128 -15.63 -23.42 -6.15
CA ASN A 128 -15.98 -24.53 -7.06
C ASN A 128 -15.53 -25.91 -6.56
N LYS A 129 -14.80 -26.01 -5.41
CA LYS A 129 -14.38 -27.29 -4.85
C LYS A 129 -15.43 -27.87 -3.92
N PRO A 130 -15.90 -29.11 -4.16
CA PRO A 130 -16.97 -29.72 -3.32
C PRO A 130 -16.54 -29.84 -1.86
N GLY A 131 -17.35 -29.28 -0.94
CA GLY A 131 -17.16 -29.39 0.50
C GLY A 131 -16.14 -28.42 1.10
N LEU A 132 -15.36 -27.67 0.29
CA LEU A 132 -14.35 -26.76 0.80
C LEU A 132 -14.95 -25.60 1.60
N LEU A 133 -16.04 -24.99 1.10
CA LEU A 133 -16.72 -23.91 1.82
C LEU A 133 -17.30 -24.38 3.16
N ASP A 134 -17.77 -25.65 3.25
CA ASP A 134 -18.24 -26.23 4.52
C ASP A 134 -17.08 -26.39 5.52
N SER A 135 -15.88 -26.75 5.02
CA SER A 135 -14.68 -26.84 5.83
C SER A 135 -14.22 -25.46 6.33
N CYS A 136 -14.33 -24.42 5.48
CA CYS A 136 -14.04 -23.04 5.90
C CYS A 136 -14.99 -22.56 7.01
N LEU A 137 -16.28 -22.87 6.90
CA LEU A 137 -17.23 -22.60 7.99
C LEU A 137 -16.86 -23.35 9.27
N LEU A 138 -16.33 -24.58 9.16
CA LEU A 138 -15.86 -25.34 10.30
C LEU A 138 -14.61 -24.72 10.95
N VAL A 139 -13.70 -24.16 10.13
CA VAL A 139 -12.54 -23.38 10.65
C VAL A 139 -13.04 -22.18 11.45
N LEU A 140 -13.95 -21.36 10.89
CA LEU A 140 -14.53 -20.24 11.63
C LEU A 140 -15.23 -20.67 12.92
N ASN A 141 -15.91 -21.80 12.89
CA ASN A 141 -16.56 -22.37 14.08
C ASN A 141 -15.54 -22.74 15.17
N ASP A 142 -14.40 -23.30 14.75
CA ASP A 142 -13.31 -23.64 15.67
C ASP A 142 -12.62 -22.38 16.22
N TRP A 143 -12.36 -21.39 15.42
CA TRP A 143 -11.86 -20.08 15.87
C TRP A 143 -12.79 -19.40 16.87
N SER A 144 -14.10 -19.54 16.68
CA SER A 144 -15.08 -18.95 17.58
C SER A 144 -15.01 -19.48 19.00
N ASN A 145 -14.92 -20.83 19.19
CA ASN A 145 -15.15 -21.43 20.51
C ASN A 145 -14.41 -22.76 20.77
N TYR A 146 -13.51 -23.20 19.89
CA TYR A 146 -12.96 -24.55 20.00
C TYR A 146 -11.44 -24.61 19.82
N LEU A 147 -10.69 -23.58 20.20
CA LEU A 147 -9.23 -23.59 20.25
C LEU A 147 -8.74 -24.50 21.37
N LEU A 148 -7.67 -25.24 21.12
CA LEU A 148 -7.13 -26.23 22.10
C LEU A 148 -6.23 -25.58 23.13
N LEU A 149 -5.44 -24.60 22.79
CA LEU A 149 -4.50 -23.88 23.65
C LEU A 149 -3.64 -24.86 24.49
N SER A 150 -2.98 -25.81 23.79
CA SER A 150 -2.12 -26.79 24.43
C SER A 150 -0.85 -26.13 24.95
N GLU A 151 -0.31 -26.64 26.05
CA GLU A 151 0.90 -26.11 26.70
C GLU A 151 2.11 -26.20 25.77
N GLU A 152 2.19 -27.26 25.00
CA GLU A 152 3.27 -27.52 24.05
C GLU A 152 3.29 -26.47 22.92
N GLU A 153 2.15 -26.16 22.33
CA GLU A 153 2.06 -25.15 21.25
C GLU A 153 2.22 -23.72 21.79
N ILE A 154 1.71 -23.44 23.00
CA ILE A 154 1.96 -22.15 23.68
C ILE A 154 3.47 -21.92 23.86
N ASP A 155 4.21 -22.93 24.35
CA ASP A 155 5.64 -22.78 24.59
C ASP A 155 6.45 -22.62 23.31
N LYS A 156 6.04 -23.26 22.19
CA LYS A 156 6.65 -23.04 20.86
C LYS A 156 6.39 -21.61 20.36
N GLU A 157 5.15 -21.13 20.49
CA GLU A 157 4.74 -19.84 19.95
C GLU A 157 5.37 -18.64 20.66
N ARG A 158 5.80 -18.79 21.93
CA ARG A 158 6.56 -17.73 22.65
C ARG A 158 7.79 -17.29 21.87
N GLY A 159 8.49 -18.24 21.22
CA GLY A 159 9.66 -17.94 20.39
C GLY A 159 9.31 -17.12 19.17
N VAL A 160 8.24 -17.48 18.46
CA VAL A 160 7.78 -16.79 17.26
C VAL A 160 7.38 -15.35 17.57
N ILE A 161 6.58 -15.14 18.61
CA ILE A 161 6.13 -13.78 19.02
C ILE A 161 7.31 -12.93 19.52
N LYS A 162 8.29 -13.54 20.20
CA LYS A 162 9.51 -12.85 20.59
C LYS A 162 10.32 -12.35 19.38
N GLU A 163 10.45 -13.16 18.34
CA GLU A 163 11.14 -12.74 17.11
C GLU A 163 10.32 -11.69 16.34
N GLU A 164 9.00 -11.78 16.34
CA GLU A 164 8.13 -10.72 15.81
C GLU A 164 8.32 -9.41 16.58
N TRP A 165 8.28 -9.44 17.91
CA TRP A 165 8.57 -8.27 18.74
C TRP A 165 9.93 -7.67 18.38
N ARG A 166 10.98 -8.50 18.25
CA ARG A 166 12.33 -8.07 17.87
C ARG A 166 12.34 -7.39 16.49
N THR A 167 11.65 -7.96 15.52
CA THR A 167 11.60 -7.45 14.15
C THR A 167 10.88 -6.11 14.08
N ARG A 168 9.83 -5.93 14.88
CA ARG A 168 9.06 -4.69 14.96
C ARG A 168 9.79 -3.54 15.66
N GLN A 169 10.87 -3.78 16.42
CA GLN A 169 11.62 -2.75 17.14
C GLN A 169 12.41 -1.84 16.17
N THR A 170 11.71 -1.07 15.35
CA THR A 170 12.26 0.05 14.57
C THR A 170 12.21 1.34 15.40
N ALA A 171 12.95 2.38 15.00
CA ALA A 171 12.88 3.69 15.66
C ALA A 171 11.44 4.22 15.71
N ASP A 172 10.73 4.16 14.59
CA ASP A 172 9.34 4.63 14.50
C ASP A 172 8.43 3.89 15.48
N PHE A 173 8.56 2.57 15.56
CA PHE A 173 7.75 1.76 16.47
C PHE A 173 8.07 2.07 17.94
N ARG A 174 9.35 2.16 18.32
CA ARG A 174 9.74 2.51 19.69
C ARG A 174 9.25 3.90 20.07
N MET A 175 9.40 4.89 19.16
CA MET A 175 8.92 6.26 19.40
C MET A 175 7.38 6.30 19.48
N TYR A 176 6.68 5.54 18.63
CA TYR A 176 5.22 5.42 18.71
C TYR A 176 4.78 4.84 20.06
N SER A 177 5.33 3.69 20.47
CA SER A 177 4.99 3.04 21.74
C SER A 177 5.26 3.96 22.95
N GLU A 178 6.38 4.67 22.94
CA GLU A 178 6.71 5.67 23.99
C GLU A 178 5.73 6.87 23.95
N SER A 179 5.18 7.22 22.78
CA SER A 179 4.25 8.33 22.60
C SER A 179 2.84 8.05 23.10
N LEU A 180 2.44 6.78 23.24
CA LEU A 180 1.09 6.40 23.65
C LEU A 180 0.64 7.09 24.95
N LYS A 181 1.55 7.28 25.92
CA LYS A 181 1.25 7.96 27.20
C LYS A 181 0.88 9.44 27.04
N TYR A 182 1.30 10.07 25.94
CA TYR A 182 0.96 11.45 25.60
C TYR A 182 -0.29 11.51 24.71
N LEU A 183 -0.40 10.59 23.77
CA LEU A 183 -1.54 10.50 22.84
C LEU A 183 -2.83 10.10 23.56
N TYR A 184 -2.72 9.24 24.58
CA TYR A 184 -3.86 8.70 25.32
C TYR A 184 -3.72 8.94 26.84
N PRO A 185 -3.59 10.20 27.31
CA PRO A 185 -3.26 10.49 28.70
C PRO A 185 -4.29 9.90 29.67
N ASN A 186 -3.80 9.21 30.70
CA ASN A 186 -4.61 8.56 31.74
C ASN A 186 -5.66 7.57 31.21
N SER A 187 -5.40 6.92 30.11
CA SER A 187 -6.29 5.95 29.47
C SER A 187 -5.61 4.59 29.35
N LYS A 188 -6.40 3.52 29.32
CA LYS A 188 -5.90 2.16 29.08
C LYS A 188 -5.26 2.00 27.70
N PHE A 189 -5.60 2.83 26.72
CA PHE A 189 -4.94 2.89 25.43
C PHE A 189 -3.43 3.17 25.54
N ALA A 190 -3.01 3.97 26.53
CA ALA A 190 -1.60 4.25 26.80
C ALA A 190 -0.82 3.06 27.38
N GLU A 191 -1.51 2.05 27.90
CA GLU A 191 -0.94 0.93 28.64
C GLU A 191 -0.94 -0.39 27.84
N ARG A 192 -1.56 -0.39 26.66
CA ARG A 192 -1.78 -1.60 25.84
C ARG A 192 -1.24 -1.39 24.44
N ASP A 193 0.03 -1.75 24.31
CA ASP A 193 0.61 -2.04 22.98
C ASP A 193 0.16 -3.45 22.56
N VAL A 194 -0.31 -3.59 21.33
CA VAL A 194 -0.92 -4.85 20.85
C VAL A 194 0.05 -6.02 20.90
N ILE A 195 1.35 -5.79 20.62
CA ILE A 195 2.36 -6.86 20.71
C ILE A 195 2.66 -7.27 22.15
N GLY A 196 2.37 -6.39 23.08
CA GLY A 196 2.44 -6.64 24.50
C GLY A 196 3.81 -6.54 25.15
N ASP A 197 3.84 -6.89 26.42
CA ASP A 197 5.04 -6.87 27.28
C ASP A 197 5.81 -8.18 27.12
N LEU A 198 7.08 -8.08 26.72
CA LEU A 198 7.93 -9.26 26.51
C LEU A 198 8.09 -10.11 27.78
N GLU A 199 8.16 -9.50 28.97
CA GLU A 199 8.26 -10.24 30.24
C GLU A 199 6.98 -11.05 30.48
N VAL A 200 5.81 -10.51 30.14
CA VAL A 200 4.54 -11.24 30.20
C VAL A 200 4.53 -12.37 29.17
N ILE A 201 4.86 -12.10 27.92
CA ILE A 201 4.87 -13.08 26.82
C ILE A 201 5.77 -14.27 27.15
N GLU A 202 6.96 -14.04 27.68
CA GLU A 202 7.90 -15.10 28.02
C GLU A 202 7.46 -15.94 29.23
N ASN A 203 6.68 -15.36 30.18
CA ASN A 203 6.48 -15.96 31.52
C ASN A 203 5.02 -16.14 31.94
N PHE A 204 4.00 -15.77 31.14
CA PHE A 204 2.60 -15.92 31.55
C PHE A 204 2.24 -17.37 31.85
N GLU A 205 1.38 -17.57 32.86
CA GLU A 205 0.81 -18.86 33.18
C GLU A 205 -0.22 -19.27 32.13
N TYR A 206 -0.24 -20.51 31.69
CA TYR A 206 -1.18 -21.00 30.65
C TYR A 206 -2.64 -20.69 30.96
N SER A 207 -2.99 -20.63 32.26
CA SER A 207 -4.33 -20.23 32.71
C SER A 207 -4.67 -18.80 32.31
N ALA A 208 -3.71 -17.86 32.26
CA ALA A 208 -3.98 -16.47 31.94
C ALA A 208 -4.51 -16.32 30.49
N LEU A 209 -3.91 -17.06 29.56
CA LEU A 209 -4.38 -17.11 28.17
C LEU A 209 -5.75 -17.80 28.05
N ARG A 210 -5.93 -18.94 28.73
CA ARG A 210 -7.19 -19.68 28.72
C ARG A 210 -8.32 -18.89 29.37
N ASP A 211 -8.04 -18.16 30.47
CA ASP A 211 -9.01 -17.31 31.17
C ASP A 211 -9.45 -16.14 30.24
N PHE A 212 -8.50 -15.49 29.54
CA PHE A 212 -8.81 -14.46 28.55
C PHE A 212 -9.73 -15.01 27.43
N TYR A 213 -9.36 -16.16 26.85
CA TYR A 213 -10.15 -16.82 25.80
C TYR A 213 -11.56 -17.13 26.27
N HIS A 214 -11.74 -17.82 27.39
CA HIS A 214 -13.05 -18.22 27.90
C HIS A 214 -13.91 -17.04 28.37
N GLN A 215 -13.31 -15.94 28.77
CA GLN A 215 -14.04 -14.75 29.20
C GLN A 215 -14.57 -13.96 28.00
N TRP A 216 -13.78 -13.81 26.94
CA TRP A 216 -14.03 -12.86 25.89
C TRP A 216 -14.44 -13.47 24.55
N TYR A 217 -14.01 -14.70 24.20
CA TYR A 217 -14.41 -15.35 22.95
C TYR A 217 -15.78 -15.97 23.11
N ARG A 218 -16.80 -15.15 22.97
CA ARG A 218 -18.21 -15.51 23.14
C ARG A 218 -19.07 -14.91 22.03
N THR A 219 -20.15 -15.61 21.73
CA THR A 219 -20.99 -15.36 20.55
C THR A 219 -21.61 -13.95 20.46
N ASP A 220 -21.89 -13.33 21.62
CA ASP A 220 -22.42 -11.95 21.68
C ASP A 220 -21.39 -10.85 21.34
N LEU A 221 -20.10 -11.20 21.26
CA LEU A 221 -18.99 -10.34 20.82
C LEU A 221 -18.41 -10.77 19.47
N GLN A 222 -19.13 -11.64 18.73
CA GLN A 222 -18.64 -12.22 17.49
C GLN A 222 -19.59 -11.97 16.32
N ALA A 223 -19.00 -11.74 15.14
CA ALA A 223 -19.73 -11.78 13.88
C ALA A 223 -19.02 -12.64 12.85
N ILE A 224 -19.81 -13.18 11.92
CA ILE A 224 -19.35 -13.93 10.75
C ILE A 224 -19.71 -13.11 9.51
N ALA A 225 -18.74 -12.89 8.64
CA ALA A 225 -19.00 -12.35 7.32
C ALA A 225 -18.56 -13.35 6.25
N VAL A 226 -19.44 -13.65 5.30
CA VAL A 226 -19.14 -14.56 4.19
C VAL A 226 -19.63 -13.92 2.89
N VAL A 227 -18.70 -13.64 1.99
CA VAL A 227 -18.97 -13.03 0.69
C VAL A 227 -18.33 -13.86 -0.41
N GLY A 228 -19.03 -14.14 -1.50
CA GLY A 228 -18.42 -14.88 -2.59
C GLY A 228 -19.38 -15.44 -3.63
N ASP A 229 -18.86 -16.23 -4.56
CA ASP A 229 -19.59 -16.84 -5.65
C ASP A 229 -20.29 -18.13 -5.20
N PHE A 230 -21.39 -17.97 -4.49
CA PHE A 230 -22.24 -19.03 -3.97
C PHE A 230 -23.70 -18.59 -3.83
N ASP A 231 -24.59 -19.55 -3.59
CA ASP A 231 -25.98 -19.26 -3.24
C ASP A 231 -26.06 -18.75 -1.80
N ALA A 232 -26.40 -17.46 -1.64
CA ALA A 232 -26.44 -16.82 -0.33
C ALA A 232 -27.51 -17.40 0.61
N GLU A 233 -28.65 -17.94 0.09
CA GLU A 233 -29.67 -18.56 0.92
C GLU A 233 -29.24 -19.94 1.45
N GLU A 234 -28.53 -20.72 0.64
CA GLU A 234 -27.96 -21.99 1.09
C GLU A 234 -26.80 -21.75 2.11
N MET A 235 -25.98 -20.75 1.89
CA MET A 235 -24.89 -20.38 2.81
C MET A 235 -25.47 -19.93 4.16
N GLU A 236 -26.49 -19.08 4.17
CA GLU A 236 -27.20 -18.66 5.39
C GLU A 236 -27.70 -19.84 6.23
N LYS A 237 -28.35 -20.83 5.57
CA LYS A 237 -28.82 -22.05 6.23
C LYS A 237 -27.69 -22.84 6.88
N LYS A 238 -26.52 -22.91 6.21
CA LYS A 238 -25.32 -23.58 6.75
C LYS A 238 -24.78 -22.84 7.96
N VAL A 239 -24.61 -21.51 7.86
CA VAL A 239 -24.17 -20.65 8.96
C VAL A 239 -25.11 -20.79 10.16
N ILE A 240 -26.42 -20.61 9.98
CA ILE A 240 -27.41 -20.75 11.07
C ILE A 240 -27.31 -22.15 11.70
N THR A 241 -27.23 -23.20 10.88
CA THR A 241 -27.20 -24.58 11.38
C THR A 241 -25.96 -24.88 12.21
N LEU A 242 -24.79 -24.42 11.77
CA LEU A 242 -23.52 -24.70 12.42
C LEU A 242 -23.34 -23.86 13.68
N PHE A 243 -23.47 -22.55 13.57
CA PHE A 243 -23.13 -21.62 14.65
C PHE A 243 -24.20 -21.50 15.74
N SER A 244 -25.47 -21.85 15.49
CA SER A 244 -26.48 -21.96 16.54
C SER A 244 -26.20 -23.08 17.54
N GLN A 245 -25.25 -23.97 17.25
CA GLN A 245 -24.83 -25.03 18.18
C GLN A 245 -23.85 -24.54 19.26
N ILE A 246 -23.25 -23.39 19.08
CA ILE A 246 -22.37 -22.78 20.06
C ILE A 246 -23.24 -22.23 21.20
N PRO A 247 -23.01 -22.65 22.47
CA PRO A 247 -23.84 -22.21 23.58
C PRO A 247 -23.62 -20.72 23.88
N ALA A 248 -24.70 -20.00 24.12
CA ALA A 248 -24.59 -18.65 24.67
C ALA A 248 -24.00 -18.69 26.11
N VAL A 249 -23.18 -17.70 26.44
CA VAL A 249 -22.68 -17.53 27.80
C VAL A 249 -23.78 -16.97 28.69
N GLU A 250 -24.05 -17.62 29.80
CA GLU A 250 -25.08 -17.18 30.75
C GLU A 250 -24.55 -15.98 31.60
N ASN A 251 -25.29 -14.87 31.57
CA ASN A 251 -24.94 -13.62 32.27
C ASN A 251 -23.49 -13.15 32.01
N PRO A 252 -23.11 -12.93 30.75
CA PRO A 252 -21.76 -12.51 30.43
C PRO A 252 -21.43 -11.14 31.04
N PRO A 253 -20.19 -10.87 31.44
CA PRO A 253 -19.78 -9.53 31.81
C PRO A 253 -19.99 -8.58 30.64
N GLU A 254 -20.45 -7.37 30.92
CA GLU A 254 -20.55 -6.33 29.87
C GLU A 254 -19.16 -6.00 29.35
N ARG A 255 -19.01 -5.87 28.01
CA ARG A 255 -17.78 -5.39 27.42
C ARG A 255 -17.61 -3.91 27.77
N PRO A 256 -16.54 -3.52 28.49
CA PRO A 256 -16.35 -2.14 28.88
C PRO A 256 -16.07 -1.24 27.66
N PHE A 257 -16.55 -0.02 27.73
CA PHE A 257 -16.07 1.07 26.89
C PHE A 257 -14.90 1.74 27.60
N PHE A 258 -13.77 1.90 26.91
CA PHE A 258 -12.58 2.53 27.47
C PHE A 258 -12.56 4.01 27.09
N GLU A 259 -12.72 4.86 28.08
CA GLU A 259 -12.69 6.31 27.87
C GLU A 259 -11.25 6.83 27.80
N ILE A 260 -11.04 7.85 26.96
CA ILE A 260 -9.87 8.69 26.99
C ILE A 260 -10.31 9.99 27.71
N PRO A 261 -9.82 10.25 28.94
CA PRO A 261 -10.27 11.40 29.72
C PRO A 261 -10.01 12.73 29.03
N ASP A 262 -10.94 13.68 29.16
CA ASP A 262 -10.75 15.05 28.66
C ASP A 262 -9.76 15.82 29.55
N HIS A 263 -9.04 16.78 28.96
CA HIS A 263 -8.10 17.65 29.66
C HIS A 263 -8.17 19.10 29.12
N GLU A 264 -7.99 20.06 30.03
CA GLU A 264 -8.06 21.50 29.71
C GLU A 264 -6.68 22.03 29.27
N GLU A 265 -5.60 21.54 29.89
CA GLU A 265 -4.24 21.96 29.58
C GLU A 265 -3.66 21.08 28.44
N PRO A 266 -2.92 21.67 27.49
CA PRO A 266 -2.26 20.90 26.45
C PRO A 266 -1.27 19.89 27.02
N VAL A 267 -1.24 18.69 26.44
CA VAL A 267 -0.25 17.66 26.76
C VAL A 267 0.90 17.76 25.76
N TYR A 268 2.12 17.86 26.28
CA TYR A 268 3.33 17.90 25.47
C TYR A 268 4.17 16.63 25.71
N GLY A 269 4.69 16.03 24.64
CA GLY A 269 5.61 14.92 24.66
C GLY A 269 6.79 15.14 23.72
N LEU A 270 7.99 14.84 24.23
CA LEU A 270 9.19 14.71 23.39
C LEU A 270 9.69 13.29 23.49
N VAL A 271 9.85 12.63 22.36
CA VAL A 271 10.34 11.24 22.27
C VAL A 271 11.44 11.20 21.20
N THR A 272 12.60 10.68 21.59
CA THR A 272 13.78 10.63 20.71
C THR A 272 14.32 9.22 20.59
N ASP A 273 14.90 8.91 19.43
CA ASP A 273 15.54 7.63 19.18
C ASP A 273 16.82 7.82 18.36
N ALA A 274 17.86 7.06 18.69
CA ALA A 274 19.16 7.16 18.03
C ALA A 274 19.16 6.70 16.55
N GLU A 275 18.18 5.89 16.15
CA GLU A 275 18.02 5.38 14.79
C GLU A 275 17.00 6.22 13.98
N ALA A 276 16.38 7.23 14.59
CA ALA A 276 15.46 8.11 13.88
C ALA A 276 16.23 9.00 12.88
N ASP A 277 15.67 9.16 11.69
CA ASP A 277 16.27 9.92 10.59
C ASP A 277 15.59 11.27 10.34
N GLN A 278 14.43 11.51 10.95
CA GLN A 278 13.65 12.74 10.79
C GLN A 278 12.93 13.14 12.05
N THR A 279 12.60 14.43 12.15
CA THR A 279 11.72 14.94 13.22
C THR A 279 10.28 14.99 12.71
N ILE A 280 9.34 14.49 13.51
CA ILE A 280 7.90 14.55 13.25
C ILE A 280 7.25 15.36 14.38
N ILE A 281 6.56 16.42 14.01
CA ILE A 281 5.75 17.22 14.94
C ILE A 281 4.29 16.88 14.69
N GLN A 282 3.63 16.32 15.68
CA GLN A 282 2.24 15.91 15.63
C GLN A 282 1.40 16.75 16.60
N TYR A 283 0.51 17.55 16.05
CA TYR A 283 -0.46 18.34 16.81
C TYR A 283 -1.85 17.74 16.64
N MET A 284 -2.49 17.38 17.74
CA MET A 284 -3.78 16.71 17.74
C MET A 284 -4.79 17.42 18.64
N ILE A 285 -6.06 17.40 18.22
CA ILE A 285 -7.20 17.82 19.04
C ILE A 285 -8.25 16.72 18.96
N ARG A 286 -8.49 16.06 20.09
CA ARG A 286 -9.48 14.98 20.16
C ARG A 286 -10.87 15.53 20.42
N HIS A 287 -11.86 14.94 19.75
CA HIS A 287 -13.28 15.22 19.92
C HIS A 287 -14.04 13.93 20.22
N ARG A 288 -15.14 14.04 20.96
CA ARG A 288 -16.10 12.93 21.10
C ARG A 288 -17.03 12.89 19.91
N LYS A 289 -17.28 11.72 19.33
CA LYS A 289 -18.36 11.54 18.34
C LYS A 289 -19.70 11.95 18.96
N LEU A 290 -20.44 12.76 18.24
CA LEU A 290 -21.71 13.32 18.74
C LEU A 290 -22.85 12.30 18.68
N ASN A 291 -22.78 11.34 17.77
CA ASN A 291 -23.79 10.30 17.57
C ASN A 291 -23.21 8.93 17.92
N SER A 292 -23.95 8.18 18.76
CA SER A 292 -23.65 6.78 19.12
C SER A 292 -24.72 5.81 18.61
N GLY A 293 -25.64 6.30 17.78
CA GLY A 293 -26.72 5.52 17.16
C GLY A 293 -26.39 5.10 15.74
N PRO A 294 -27.36 4.51 15.02
CA PRO A 294 -27.18 4.20 13.60
C PRO A 294 -26.82 5.46 12.80
N GLU A 295 -25.90 5.33 11.88
CA GLU A 295 -25.44 6.39 10.99
C GLU A 295 -26.62 6.99 10.20
N THR A 296 -26.71 8.32 10.15
CA THR A 296 -27.79 9.08 9.49
C THR A 296 -27.27 9.82 8.26
N PHE A 297 -28.19 10.37 7.45
CA PHE A 297 -27.80 11.28 6.37
C PHE A 297 -27.05 12.52 6.87
N MET A 298 -27.27 12.95 8.10
CA MET A 298 -26.53 14.07 8.69
C MET A 298 -25.09 13.67 8.99
N ASP A 299 -24.88 12.48 9.58
CA ASP A 299 -23.55 11.95 9.87
C ASP A 299 -22.76 11.77 8.57
N HIS A 300 -23.35 11.15 7.57
CA HIS A 300 -22.73 10.96 6.25
C HIS A 300 -22.39 12.28 5.54
N ARG A 301 -23.19 13.35 5.77
CA ARG A 301 -22.86 14.69 5.29
C ARG A 301 -21.66 15.30 6.03
N GLU A 302 -21.53 15.03 7.34
CA GLU A 302 -20.36 15.48 8.11
C GLU A 302 -19.10 14.77 7.61
N ASP A 303 -19.16 13.48 7.27
CA ASP A 303 -18.03 12.74 6.70
C ASP A 303 -17.52 13.36 5.38
N TYR A 304 -18.44 13.77 4.49
CA TYR A 304 -18.05 14.54 3.31
C TYR A 304 -17.45 15.90 3.64
N ILE A 305 -17.91 16.56 4.70
CA ILE A 305 -17.30 17.83 5.15
C ILE A 305 -15.88 17.58 5.67
N HIS A 306 -15.64 16.49 6.40
CA HIS A 306 -14.29 16.10 6.84
C HIS A 306 -13.38 15.79 5.65
N GLN A 307 -13.84 14.98 4.68
CA GLN A 307 -13.10 14.68 3.45
C GLN A 307 -12.75 15.94 2.65
N LEU A 308 -13.69 16.86 2.50
CA LEU A 308 -13.47 18.14 1.82
C LEU A 308 -12.48 19.03 2.59
N LEU A 309 -12.56 19.07 3.93
CA LEU A 309 -11.57 19.77 4.76
C LEU A 309 -10.17 19.23 4.51
N ASN A 310 -10.02 17.90 4.58
CA ASN A 310 -8.73 17.22 4.39
C ASN A 310 -8.15 17.51 3.00
N ALA A 311 -8.97 17.48 1.96
CA ALA A 311 -8.56 17.80 0.60
C ALA A 311 -8.10 19.25 0.44
N MET A 312 -8.90 20.23 0.94
CA MET A 312 -8.57 21.65 0.82
C MET A 312 -7.32 22.02 1.65
N MET A 313 -7.19 21.51 2.87
CA MET A 313 -6.00 21.73 3.70
C MET A 313 -4.77 21.04 3.12
N GLY A 314 -4.91 19.82 2.62
CA GLY A 314 -3.85 19.10 1.94
C GLY A 314 -3.28 19.89 0.76
N GLN A 315 -4.15 20.50 -0.05
CA GLN A 315 -3.71 21.37 -1.16
C GLN A 315 -2.90 22.57 -0.65
N ARG A 316 -3.35 23.26 0.40
CA ARG A 316 -2.62 24.40 0.97
C ARG A 316 -1.24 24.02 1.52
N PHE A 317 -1.14 22.88 2.18
CA PHE A 317 0.16 22.38 2.66
C PHE A 317 1.10 22.01 1.51
N GLN A 318 0.58 21.41 0.44
CA GLN A 318 1.37 21.14 -0.77
C GLN A 318 1.90 22.44 -1.40
N GLU A 319 1.09 23.51 -1.45
CA GLU A 319 1.55 24.82 -1.92
C GLU A 319 2.69 25.38 -1.06
N LEU A 320 2.67 25.16 0.27
CA LEU A 320 3.77 25.56 1.15
C LEU A 320 5.05 24.76 0.91
N VAL A 321 4.92 23.45 0.65
CA VAL A 321 6.05 22.55 0.36
C VAL A 321 6.73 22.89 -0.97
N GLN A 322 6.00 23.45 -1.93
CA GLN A 322 6.53 23.78 -3.26
C GLN A 322 7.12 25.19 -3.37
N LYS A 323 7.12 25.99 -2.30
CA LYS A 323 7.80 27.29 -2.28
C LYS A 323 9.31 27.15 -2.37
N GLY A 324 9.99 28.17 -2.86
CA GLY A 324 11.46 28.18 -2.99
C GLY A 324 12.23 27.94 -1.66
N ASP A 325 11.66 28.29 -0.51
CA ASP A 325 12.17 27.95 0.82
C ASP A 325 11.03 27.44 1.69
N PRO A 326 10.68 26.14 1.56
CA PRO A 326 9.55 25.58 2.29
C PRO A 326 9.86 25.47 3.78
N PRO A 327 8.86 25.72 4.65
CA PRO A 327 9.04 25.66 6.11
C PRO A 327 9.17 24.23 6.63
N PHE A 328 8.71 23.24 5.86
CA PHE A 328 8.77 21.81 6.17
C PHE A 328 8.87 20.98 4.89
N VAL A 329 9.33 19.75 5.02
CA VAL A 329 9.40 18.76 3.93
C VAL A 329 8.01 18.19 3.64
N VAL A 330 7.22 17.97 4.70
CA VAL A 330 5.84 17.50 4.65
C VAL A 330 4.99 18.32 5.61
N GLY A 331 3.83 18.74 5.16
CA GLY A 331 2.73 19.24 5.97
C GLY A 331 1.46 18.48 5.64
N PHE A 332 0.70 18.08 6.65
CA PHE A 332 -0.49 17.26 6.49
C PHE A 332 -1.54 17.59 7.54
N LEU A 333 -2.82 17.50 7.18
CA LEU A 333 -3.94 17.55 8.11
C LEU A 333 -4.93 16.44 7.78
N ASN A 334 -5.41 15.79 8.82
CA ASN A 334 -6.54 14.87 8.76
C ASN A 334 -7.54 15.22 9.87
N TYR A 335 -8.80 15.22 9.53
CA TYR A 335 -9.91 15.17 10.47
C TYR A 335 -10.75 13.94 10.16
N GLY A 336 -11.00 13.13 11.15
CA GLY A 336 -11.77 11.90 10.98
C GLY A 336 -11.77 11.03 12.23
N ASP A 337 -12.18 9.78 12.05
CA ASP A 337 -12.21 8.78 13.12
C ASP A 337 -10.84 8.57 13.72
N PHE A 338 -10.82 8.38 15.04
CA PHE A 338 -9.62 8.15 15.83
C PHE A 338 -9.71 6.81 16.56
N GLU A 339 -10.41 6.80 17.66
CA GLU A 339 -10.70 5.61 18.43
C GLU A 339 -12.21 5.45 18.54
N ARG A 340 -12.70 4.27 18.92
CA ARG A 340 -14.13 4.02 19.09
C ARG A 340 -14.79 5.09 19.96
N GLY A 341 -15.71 5.86 19.36
CA GLY A 341 -16.41 6.96 20.00
C GLY A 341 -15.67 8.31 19.99
N TYR A 342 -14.53 8.40 19.28
CA TYR A 342 -13.74 9.62 19.15
C TYR A 342 -13.38 9.94 17.71
N GLU A 343 -13.26 11.24 17.44
CA GLU A 343 -12.68 11.83 16.24
C GLU A 343 -11.45 12.66 16.62
N VAL A 344 -10.60 12.93 15.66
CA VAL A 344 -9.39 13.74 15.87
C VAL A 344 -9.17 14.70 14.71
N LEU A 345 -8.80 15.95 15.04
CA LEU A 345 -8.05 16.79 14.13
C LEU A 345 -6.58 16.54 14.37
N GLN A 346 -5.88 16.04 13.39
CA GLN A 346 -4.45 15.75 13.44
C GLN A 346 -3.73 16.59 12.39
N ALA A 347 -2.76 17.39 12.79
CA ALA A 347 -1.89 18.13 11.91
C ALA A 347 -0.44 17.71 12.15
N ILE A 348 0.28 17.35 11.08
CA ILE A 348 1.64 16.84 11.13
C ILE A 348 2.53 17.75 10.29
N ALA A 349 3.71 18.05 10.81
CA ALA A 349 4.81 18.62 10.04
C ALA A 349 6.07 17.77 10.20
N ILE A 350 6.79 17.56 9.10
CA ILE A 350 8.17 17.07 9.07
C ILE A 350 9.04 18.28 8.69
N PRO A 351 9.59 19.00 9.69
CA PRO A 351 10.42 20.17 9.44
C PRO A 351 11.76 19.78 8.83
N LYS A 352 12.48 20.75 8.28
CA LYS A 352 13.89 20.56 7.99
C LYS A 352 14.69 20.46 9.31
N PRO A 353 15.83 19.76 9.35
CA PRO A 353 16.65 19.65 10.55
C PRO A 353 16.93 21.01 11.21
N ASN A 354 16.73 21.10 12.51
CA ASN A 354 16.91 22.32 13.33
C ASN A 354 16.02 23.53 12.93
N LEU A 355 14.93 23.30 12.15
CA LEU A 355 13.95 24.34 11.79
C LEU A 355 12.53 23.99 12.28
N GLU A 356 12.43 23.28 13.41
CA GLU A 356 11.14 22.77 13.94
C GLU A 356 10.21 23.89 14.35
N GLU A 357 10.72 24.99 14.94
CA GLU A 357 9.93 26.16 15.27
C GLU A 357 9.32 26.80 14.01
N LEU A 358 10.09 26.88 12.91
CA LEU A 358 9.61 27.41 11.63
C LEU A 358 8.52 26.50 11.03
N GLY A 359 8.76 25.19 11.03
CA GLY A 359 7.80 24.20 10.52
C GLY A 359 6.49 24.21 11.31
N PHE A 360 6.57 24.22 12.63
CA PHE A 360 5.39 24.27 13.49
C PHE A 360 4.65 25.61 13.36
N THR A 361 5.39 26.74 13.29
CA THR A 361 4.79 28.06 13.05
C THR A 361 4.00 28.07 11.74
N ALA A 362 4.55 27.55 10.66
CA ALA A 362 3.89 27.51 9.37
C ALA A 362 2.64 26.61 9.38
N LEU A 363 2.74 25.42 10.00
CA LEU A 363 1.64 24.48 10.18
C LEU A 363 0.46 25.16 10.90
N MET A 364 0.74 25.78 12.06
CA MET A 364 -0.28 26.41 12.89
C MET A 364 -0.81 27.71 12.29
N THR A 365 0.01 28.45 11.53
CA THR A 365 -0.43 29.64 10.78
C THR A 365 -1.49 29.28 9.76
N GLU A 366 -1.33 28.14 9.04
CA GLU A 366 -2.29 27.72 8.04
C GLU A 366 -3.59 27.23 8.67
N LEU A 367 -3.52 26.53 9.80
CA LEU A 367 -4.70 26.18 10.60
C LEU A 367 -5.46 27.42 11.06
N GLU A 368 -4.75 28.42 11.62
CA GLU A 368 -5.37 29.65 12.10
C GLU A 368 -5.93 30.50 10.93
N ARG A 369 -5.26 30.49 9.76
CA ARG A 369 -5.79 31.10 8.52
C ARG A 369 -7.12 30.47 8.13
N ALA A 370 -7.19 29.14 8.08
CA ALA A 370 -8.43 28.43 7.78
C ALA A 370 -9.52 28.70 8.82
N LYS A 371 -9.15 28.82 10.11
CA LYS A 371 -10.09 29.15 11.19
C LYS A 371 -10.67 30.56 11.05
N ARG A 372 -9.84 31.56 10.72
CA ARG A 372 -10.28 32.98 10.63
C ARG A 372 -11.04 33.30 9.35
N PHE A 373 -10.59 32.78 8.23
CA PHE A 373 -11.05 33.17 6.91
C PHE A 373 -11.79 32.06 6.16
N GLY A 374 -11.71 30.81 6.63
CA GLY A 374 -12.33 29.66 5.96
C GLY A 374 -11.62 29.32 4.65
N PHE A 375 -12.42 28.89 3.69
CA PHE A 375 -11.98 28.44 2.37
C PHE A 375 -12.63 29.27 1.26
N THR A 376 -11.98 29.30 0.10
CA THR A 376 -12.53 29.92 -1.10
C THR A 376 -13.55 29.00 -1.79
N GLN A 377 -14.39 29.57 -2.65
CA GLN A 377 -15.31 28.77 -3.46
C GLN A 377 -14.55 27.88 -4.45
N GLY A 378 -13.40 28.35 -4.97
CA GLY A 378 -12.57 27.60 -5.89
C GLY A 378 -12.00 26.32 -5.28
N GLU A 379 -11.45 26.41 -4.04
CA GLU A 379 -10.96 25.25 -3.30
C GLU A 379 -12.08 24.21 -3.10
N LEU A 380 -13.25 24.68 -2.64
CA LEU A 380 -14.38 23.79 -2.37
C LEU A 380 -14.89 23.09 -3.64
N GLU A 381 -15.00 23.80 -4.76
CA GLU A 381 -15.48 23.18 -6.02
C GLU A 381 -14.47 22.17 -6.58
N ARG A 382 -13.17 22.43 -6.44
CA ARG A 382 -12.14 21.45 -6.82
C ARG A 382 -12.24 20.19 -5.96
N ALA A 383 -12.26 20.34 -4.64
CA ALA A 383 -12.38 19.19 -3.73
C ALA A 383 -13.66 18.37 -3.98
N LYS A 384 -14.79 19.02 -4.27
CA LYS A 384 -16.03 18.32 -4.66
C LYS A 384 -15.89 17.58 -5.99
N ALA A 385 -15.20 18.17 -6.97
CA ALA A 385 -15.00 17.54 -8.27
C ALA A 385 -14.16 16.25 -8.14
N ASP A 386 -13.13 16.27 -7.28
CA ASP A 386 -12.32 15.08 -7.00
C ASP A 386 -13.13 13.97 -6.34
N ILE A 387 -13.88 14.28 -5.28
CA ILE A 387 -14.73 13.29 -4.60
C ILE A 387 -15.77 12.70 -5.57
N LEU A 388 -16.42 13.56 -6.38
CA LEU A 388 -17.40 13.09 -7.35
C LEU A 388 -16.78 12.21 -8.44
N SER A 389 -15.57 12.53 -8.90
CA SER A 389 -14.85 11.74 -9.90
C SER A 389 -14.44 10.37 -9.37
N GLN A 390 -14.02 10.30 -8.09
CA GLN A 390 -13.71 9.03 -7.42
C GLN A 390 -14.96 8.16 -7.28
N TRP A 391 -16.07 8.71 -6.83
CA TRP A 391 -17.35 8.01 -6.75
C TRP A 391 -17.89 7.56 -8.11
N GLU A 392 -17.69 8.37 -9.16
CA GLU A 392 -18.07 7.98 -10.53
C GLU A 392 -17.29 6.75 -10.99
N LYS A 393 -15.98 6.71 -10.74
CA LYS A 393 -15.12 5.55 -11.02
C LYS A 393 -15.60 4.33 -10.22
N TYR A 394 -15.77 4.47 -8.90
CA TYR A 394 -16.20 3.40 -8.01
C TYR A 394 -17.55 2.81 -8.45
N TYR A 395 -18.50 3.67 -8.81
CA TYR A 395 -19.79 3.23 -9.34
C TYR A 395 -19.69 2.50 -10.68
N LYS A 396 -18.83 2.93 -11.59
CA LYS A 396 -18.60 2.27 -12.89
C LYS A 396 -17.96 0.89 -12.72
N GLU A 397 -17.06 0.77 -11.76
CA GLU A 397 -16.32 -0.46 -11.43
C GLU A 397 -17.00 -1.33 -10.36
N ARG A 398 -18.25 -1.04 -9.98
CA ARG A 398 -18.93 -1.74 -8.87
C ARG A 398 -19.08 -3.26 -9.05
N ASP A 399 -18.98 -3.75 -10.26
CA ASP A 399 -18.94 -5.18 -10.58
C ASP A 399 -17.51 -5.78 -10.45
N LYS A 400 -16.54 -4.96 -10.06
CA LYS A 400 -15.16 -5.34 -9.73
C LYS A 400 -14.82 -5.19 -8.25
N ILE A 401 -15.80 -4.87 -7.41
CA ILE A 401 -15.61 -4.80 -5.96
C ILE A 401 -15.36 -6.20 -5.42
N SER A 402 -14.25 -6.36 -4.71
CA SER A 402 -13.82 -7.64 -4.16
C SER A 402 -14.71 -8.11 -3.01
N ASN A 403 -14.63 -9.41 -2.70
CA ASN A 403 -15.33 -9.98 -1.54
C ASN A 403 -14.88 -9.29 -0.23
N ASP A 404 -13.58 -9.06 -0.09
CA ASP A 404 -12.99 -8.51 1.14
C ASP A 404 -13.37 -7.04 1.34
N GLU A 405 -13.52 -6.27 0.26
CA GLU A 405 -13.97 -4.87 0.31
C GLU A 405 -15.40 -4.77 0.87
N TYR A 406 -16.35 -5.63 0.43
CA TYR A 406 -17.67 -5.70 1.05
C TYR A 406 -17.62 -6.12 2.53
N ILE A 407 -16.73 -7.05 2.88
CA ILE A 407 -16.61 -7.51 4.27
C ILE A 407 -16.10 -6.39 5.18
N ASN A 408 -15.23 -5.49 4.71
CA ASN A 408 -14.77 -4.35 5.50
C ASN A 408 -15.93 -3.46 5.97
N ASP A 409 -16.94 -3.24 5.11
CA ASP A 409 -18.15 -2.50 5.51
C ASP A 409 -18.93 -3.24 6.62
N TYR A 410 -18.98 -4.57 6.58
CA TYR A 410 -19.66 -5.36 7.63
C TYR A 410 -18.85 -5.40 8.93
N VAL A 411 -17.52 -5.35 8.85
CA VAL A 411 -16.66 -5.19 10.03
C VAL A 411 -16.95 -3.85 10.72
N ALA A 412 -16.99 -2.76 9.96
CA ALA A 412 -17.31 -1.43 10.48
C ALA A 412 -18.74 -1.39 11.07
N ASN A 413 -19.70 -2.00 10.39
CA ASN A 413 -21.06 -2.08 10.90
C ASN A 413 -21.15 -2.85 12.23
N PHE A 414 -20.49 -4.00 12.34
CA PHE A 414 -20.54 -4.80 13.56
C PHE A 414 -19.82 -4.12 14.73
N LEU A 415 -18.68 -3.48 14.48
CA LEU A 415 -17.84 -2.91 15.53
C LEU A 415 -18.23 -1.49 15.92
N GLU A 416 -18.65 -0.66 14.97
CA GLU A 416 -18.91 0.78 15.16
C GLU A 416 -20.38 1.16 14.95
N GLY A 417 -21.16 0.33 14.23
CA GLY A 417 -22.56 0.61 13.91
C GLY A 417 -22.76 1.39 12.60
N ASP A 418 -21.71 1.51 11.78
CA ASP A 418 -21.75 2.21 10.50
C ASP A 418 -22.72 1.54 9.53
N ALA A 419 -23.32 2.31 8.63
CA ALA A 419 -24.18 1.76 7.60
C ALA A 419 -23.34 1.12 6.47
N TYR A 420 -23.90 0.11 5.78
CA TYR A 420 -23.30 -0.49 4.59
C TYR A 420 -24.29 -0.37 3.40
N PRO A 421 -24.48 0.85 2.86
CA PRO A 421 -25.39 1.08 1.75
C PRO A 421 -24.88 0.41 0.47
N SER A 422 -25.79 0.17 -0.48
CA SER A 422 -25.35 -0.26 -1.81
C SER A 422 -24.55 0.83 -2.52
N VAL A 423 -23.64 0.45 -3.41
CA VAL A 423 -22.82 1.40 -4.19
C VAL A 423 -23.68 2.34 -5.02
N GLU A 424 -24.79 1.86 -5.57
CA GLU A 424 -25.78 2.66 -6.29
C GLU A 424 -26.36 3.75 -5.40
N PHE A 425 -26.70 3.41 -4.15
CA PHE A 425 -27.20 4.38 -3.19
C PHE A 425 -26.11 5.39 -2.80
N GLY A 426 -24.90 4.93 -2.48
CA GLY A 426 -23.76 5.80 -2.15
C GLY A 426 -23.48 6.81 -3.25
N TYR A 427 -23.45 6.38 -4.52
CA TYR A 427 -23.25 7.28 -5.66
C TYR A 427 -24.41 8.30 -5.82
N GLN A 428 -25.65 7.91 -5.57
CA GLN A 428 -26.76 8.85 -5.57
C GLN A 428 -26.71 9.82 -4.38
N ALA A 429 -26.29 9.33 -3.22
CA ALA A 429 -26.14 10.12 -2.01
C ALA A 429 -25.06 11.23 -2.18
N VAL A 430 -23.87 10.88 -2.69
CA VAL A 430 -22.81 11.86 -2.93
C VAL A 430 -23.26 12.96 -3.90
N GLN A 431 -23.95 12.58 -5.00
CA GLN A 431 -24.51 13.56 -5.96
C GLN A 431 -25.56 14.51 -5.33
N ALA A 432 -26.31 14.03 -4.35
CA ALA A 432 -27.31 14.81 -3.64
C ALA A 432 -26.70 15.68 -2.52
N ILE A 433 -25.73 15.17 -1.80
CA ILE A 433 -25.13 15.80 -0.60
C ILE A 433 -24.11 16.88 -0.97
N LEU A 434 -23.13 16.58 -1.85
CA LEU A 434 -22.03 17.51 -2.16
C LEU A 434 -22.51 18.92 -2.57
N PRO A 435 -23.54 19.09 -3.41
CA PRO A 435 -24.04 20.41 -3.77
C PRO A 435 -24.61 21.21 -2.59
N THR A 436 -24.99 20.56 -1.48
CA THR A 436 -25.53 21.20 -0.29
C THR A 436 -24.47 21.76 0.65
N ILE A 437 -23.22 21.33 0.49
CA ILE A 437 -22.10 21.77 1.31
C ILE A 437 -21.56 23.09 0.75
N THR A 438 -21.36 24.06 1.61
CA THR A 438 -20.93 25.41 1.25
C THR A 438 -19.73 25.84 2.10
N VAL A 439 -18.97 26.84 1.70
CA VAL A 439 -17.85 27.39 2.49
C VAL A 439 -18.27 27.83 3.89
N ALA A 440 -19.55 28.20 4.09
CA ALA A 440 -20.08 28.58 5.39
C ALA A 440 -20.14 27.38 6.38
N ASP A 441 -20.26 26.17 5.88
CA ASP A 441 -20.24 24.96 6.71
C ASP A 441 -18.91 24.81 7.45
N PHE A 442 -17.80 25.10 6.78
CA PHE A 442 -16.45 25.05 7.37
C PHE A 442 -16.24 26.19 8.36
N SER A 443 -16.61 27.41 8.00
CA SER A 443 -16.44 28.58 8.89
C SER A 443 -17.15 28.40 10.24
N GLN A 444 -18.27 27.68 10.29
CA GLN A 444 -18.99 27.38 11.52
C GLN A 444 -18.31 26.28 12.36
N ARG A 445 -17.60 25.36 11.72
CA ARG A 445 -17.00 24.19 12.35
C ARG A 445 -15.56 24.40 12.80
N MET A 446 -14.76 25.15 12.02
CA MET A 446 -13.35 25.39 12.30
C MET A 446 -13.09 25.87 13.73
N GLY A 447 -13.93 26.74 14.26
CA GLY A 447 -13.82 27.24 15.64
C GLY A 447 -14.10 26.17 16.71
N LYS A 448 -14.78 25.08 16.37
CA LYS A 448 -15.03 23.93 17.26
C LYS A 448 -13.94 22.89 17.12
N TRP A 449 -13.51 22.60 15.89
CA TRP A 449 -12.48 21.64 15.59
C TRP A 449 -11.10 22.09 16.10
N ILE A 450 -10.80 23.39 16.04
CA ILE A 450 -9.58 23.98 16.59
C ILE A 450 -9.91 24.58 17.97
N SER A 451 -10.14 23.69 18.94
CA SER A 451 -10.39 24.02 20.35
C SER A 451 -9.08 24.13 21.14
N SER A 452 -9.16 24.64 22.38
CA SER A 452 -8.04 24.64 23.34
C SER A 452 -8.06 23.45 24.28
N GLU A 453 -9.13 22.64 24.26
CA GLU A 453 -9.29 21.44 25.08
C GLU A 453 -8.85 20.20 24.33
N ASN A 454 -8.35 19.21 25.04
CA ASN A 454 -7.89 17.91 24.49
C ASN A 454 -6.76 18.05 23.42
N VAL A 455 -5.92 19.06 23.61
CA VAL A 455 -4.77 19.32 22.71
C VAL A 455 -3.60 18.44 23.14
N VAL A 456 -3.03 17.72 22.21
CA VAL A 456 -1.81 16.93 22.38
C VAL A 456 -0.79 17.38 21.33
N LEU A 457 0.43 17.63 21.74
CA LEU A 457 1.57 17.90 20.90
C LEU A 457 2.67 16.91 21.19
N VAL A 458 3.01 16.07 20.24
CA VAL A 458 4.12 15.13 20.33
C VAL A 458 5.17 15.50 19.29
N VAL A 459 6.41 15.59 19.76
CA VAL A 459 7.60 15.76 18.92
C VAL A 459 8.39 14.47 19.00
N GLN A 460 8.61 13.84 17.86
CA GLN A 460 9.43 12.64 17.72
C GLN A 460 10.63 12.96 16.84
N GLY A 461 11.83 12.43 17.15
CA GLY A 461 12.96 12.72 16.30
C GLY A 461 14.29 12.09 16.72
N PRO A 462 15.36 12.41 16.01
CA PRO A 462 16.69 11.87 16.28
C PRO A 462 17.23 12.24 17.66
N GLU A 463 17.90 11.31 18.33
CA GLU A 463 18.65 11.59 19.53
C GLU A 463 20.04 12.14 19.18
N GLY A 464 20.47 13.23 19.80
CA GLY A 464 21.82 13.77 19.59
C GLY A 464 22.08 15.12 20.26
N ASP A 465 23.32 15.36 20.66
CA ASP A 465 23.75 16.61 21.31
C ASP A 465 23.64 17.85 20.40
N SER A 466 23.57 17.66 19.07
CA SER A 466 23.47 18.71 18.06
C SER A 466 22.05 18.94 17.55
N VAL A 467 21.08 18.17 18.02
CA VAL A 467 19.69 18.26 17.60
C VAL A 467 18.91 19.07 18.62
N GLU A 468 18.31 20.17 18.19
CA GLU A 468 17.45 21.01 19.02
C GLU A 468 15.99 20.72 18.66
N HIS A 469 15.24 20.09 19.56
CA HIS A 469 13.83 19.82 19.36
C HIS A 469 12.93 20.96 19.83
N LEU A 470 11.78 21.11 19.17
CA LEU A 470 10.75 22.05 19.56
C LEU A 470 10.32 21.79 21.03
N SER A 471 10.64 22.71 21.92
CA SER A 471 10.30 22.58 23.34
C SER A 471 8.84 22.92 23.62
N GLU A 472 8.30 22.43 24.77
CA GLU A 472 6.96 22.81 25.25
C GLU A 472 6.80 24.32 25.35
N ALA A 473 7.79 25.02 25.91
CA ALA A 473 7.72 26.48 26.08
C ALA A 473 7.71 27.22 24.73
N ALA A 474 8.49 26.78 23.78
CA ALA A 474 8.50 27.38 22.43
C ALA A 474 7.21 27.09 21.69
N SER A 475 6.68 25.88 21.76
CA SER A 475 5.41 25.54 21.10
C SER A 475 4.22 26.32 21.66
N MET A 476 4.15 26.49 22.97
CA MET A 476 3.08 27.29 23.58
C MET A 476 3.21 28.78 23.23
N ALA A 477 4.45 29.32 23.18
CA ALA A 477 4.69 30.69 22.74
C ALA A 477 4.27 30.91 21.27
N ILE A 478 4.57 29.96 20.39
CA ILE A 478 4.15 29.98 18.98
C ILE A 478 2.63 30.01 18.86
N LEU A 479 1.91 29.17 19.61
CA LEU A 479 0.43 29.14 19.60
C LEU A 479 -0.17 30.48 20.06
N GLU A 480 0.40 31.12 21.08
CA GLU A 480 -0.03 32.45 21.53
C GLU A 480 0.26 33.53 20.48
N GLU A 481 1.45 33.53 19.90
CA GLU A 481 1.88 34.49 18.87
C GLU A 481 1.00 34.43 17.65
N ILE A 482 0.73 33.22 17.12
CA ILE A 482 -0.11 33.00 15.94
C ILE A 482 -1.54 33.49 16.20
N THR A 483 -2.06 33.26 17.39
CA THR A 483 -3.40 33.75 17.77
C THR A 483 -3.48 35.27 17.75
N ALA A 484 -2.38 35.97 18.00
CA ALA A 484 -2.30 37.46 18.00
C ALA A 484 -1.81 38.04 16.65
N ALA A 485 -1.22 37.22 15.78
CA ALA A 485 -0.60 37.66 14.53
C ALA A 485 -1.60 38.19 13.51
N GLU A 486 -1.17 39.13 12.68
CA GLU A 486 -1.88 39.54 11.47
C GLU A 486 -1.60 38.46 10.40
N ILE A 487 -2.67 37.79 9.96
CA ILE A 487 -2.61 36.73 8.94
C ILE A 487 -3.48 37.18 7.77
N GLU A 488 -2.92 37.12 6.56
CA GLU A 488 -3.68 37.42 5.35
C GLU A 488 -4.57 36.23 4.94
N PRO A 489 -5.74 36.46 4.34
CA PRO A 489 -6.56 35.41 3.76
C PRO A 489 -5.81 34.62 2.69
N TYR A 490 -6.20 33.38 2.48
CA TYR A 490 -5.70 32.59 1.35
C TYR A 490 -6.23 33.18 0.02
N GLU A 491 -5.34 33.36 -0.93
CA GLU A 491 -5.66 33.82 -2.29
C GLU A 491 -5.57 32.63 -3.26
N ASP A 492 -6.67 32.37 -3.95
CA ASP A 492 -6.75 31.30 -4.96
C ASP A 492 -6.45 31.86 -6.34
N GLU A 493 -5.47 31.27 -7.03
CA GLU A 493 -5.05 31.71 -8.35
C GLU A 493 -6.04 31.24 -9.44
N ALA A 494 -6.23 32.07 -10.45
CA ALA A 494 -7.10 31.73 -11.57
C ALA A 494 -6.44 30.64 -12.45
N LEU A 495 -7.22 29.62 -12.79
CA LEU A 495 -6.77 28.53 -13.67
C LEU A 495 -6.84 28.92 -15.15
N ALA A 496 -5.96 28.32 -15.96
CA ALA A 496 -6.06 28.37 -17.42
C ALA A 496 -7.28 27.57 -17.91
N GLU A 497 -7.70 27.84 -19.16
CA GLU A 497 -8.86 27.16 -19.73
C GLU A 497 -8.54 25.76 -20.30
N SER A 498 -7.29 25.49 -20.69
CA SER A 498 -6.85 24.22 -21.29
C SER A 498 -5.38 23.93 -20.99
N LEU A 499 -5.00 22.62 -20.98
CA LEU A 499 -3.61 22.20 -20.83
C LEU A 499 -2.75 22.54 -22.05
N VAL A 500 -3.30 22.44 -23.24
CA VAL A 500 -2.61 22.72 -24.50
C VAL A 500 -3.26 23.96 -25.13
N SER A 501 -2.48 25.03 -25.29
CA SER A 501 -2.97 26.31 -25.80
C SER A 501 -3.28 26.26 -27.30
N GLU A 502 -2.46 25.54 -28.11
CA GLU A 502 -2.65 25.33 -29.54
C GLU A 502 -2.67 23.81 -29.84
N GLU A 503 -3.77 23.34 -30.38
CA GLU A 503 -3.90 21.93 -30.74
C GLU A 503 -2.88 21.54 -31.84
N PRO A 504 -2.08 20.46 -31.60
CA PRO A 504 -1.12 20.03 -32.61
C PRO A 504 -1.80 19.46 -33.85
N ALA A 505 -1.14 19.60 -35.01
CA ALA A 505 -1.61 19.00 -36.23
C ALA A 505 -1.42 17.48 -36.20
N PRO A 506 -2.43 16.70 -36.60
CA PRO A 506 -2.33 15.24 -36.58
C PRO A 506 -1.34 14.72 -37.62
N ALA A 507 -0.55 13.72 -37.22
CA ALA A 507 0.34 13.00 -38.15
C ALA A 507 -0.42 11.97 -38.99
N ASP A 508 0.17 11.61 -40.16
CA ASP A 508 -0.32 10.52 -40.98
C ASP A 508 0.03 9.15 -40.39
N ILE A 509 -0.82 8.15 -40.59
CA ILE A 509 -0.47 6.75 -40.37
C ILE A 509 0.18 6.21 -41.66
N VAL A 510 1.44 5.79 -41.54
CA VAL A 510 2.19 5.24 -42.68
C VAL A 510 2.06 3.72 -42.78
N SER A 511 1.72 3.05 -41.69
CA SER A 511 1.47 1.60 -41.64
C SER A 511 0.39 1.25 -40.64
N GLU A 512 -0.48 0.33 -41.01
CA GLU A 512 -1.46 -0.29 -40.11
C GLU A 512 -1.41 -1.81 -40.23
N LYS A 513 -1.25 -2.54 -39.14
CA LYS A 513 -1.11 -3.98 -39.11
C LYS A 513 -1.95 -4.56 -37.97
N LYS A 514 -2.73 -5.58 -38.27
CA LYS A 514 -3.45 -6.33 -37.26
C LYS A 514 -2.55 -7.39 -36.64
N LEU A 515 -2.49 -7.43 -35.32
CA LEU A 515 -1.81 -8.46 -34.52
C LEU A 515 -2.84 -9.50 -34.08
N GLU A 516 -3.21 -10.41 -35.00
CA GLU A 516 -4.29 -11.40 -34.80
C GLU A 516 -4.08 -12.24 -33.52
N VAL A 517 -2.85 -12.52 -33.13
CA VAL A 517 -2.49 -13.37 -31.99
C VAL A 517 -2.92 -12.77 -30.65
N LEU A 518 -2.96 -11.44 -30.59
CA LEU A 518 -3.28 -10.69 -29.36
C LEU A 518 -4.53 -9.83 -29.49
N ASP A 519 -5.28 -9.97 -30.57
CA ASP A 519 -6.42 -9.12 -30.91
C ASP A 519 -6.11 -7.62 -30.77
N ALA A 520 -4.96 -7.20 -31.29
CA ALA A 520 -4.45 -5.84 -31.22
C ALA A 520 -4.22 -5.26 -32.61
N VAL A 521 -4.05 -3.96 -32.69
CA VAL A 521 -3.67 -3.24 -33.89
C VAL A 521 -2.40 -2.44 -33.65
N GLU A 522 -1.50 -2.44 -34.62
CA GLU A 522 -0.26 -1.69 -34.65
C GLU A 522 -0.34 -0.60 -35.70
N TRP A 523 -0.05 0.64 -35.32
CA TRP A 523 0.08 1.77 -36.18
C TRP A 523 1.50 2.33 -36.14
N THR A 524 2.09 2.57 -37.31
CA THR A 524 3.31 3.37 -37.39
C THR A 524 2.92 4.77 -37.87
N LEU A 525 3.27 5.77 -37.09
CA LEU A 525 3.00 7.19 -37.40
C LEU A 525 4.09 7.77 -38.28
N SER A 526 3.81 8.89 -38.97
CA SER A 526 4.76 9.53 -39.86
C SER A 526 6.02 10.09 -39.20
N ASN A 527 6.01 10.29 -37.90
CA ASN A 527 7.19 10.64 -37.10
C ASN A 527 8.00 9.41 -36.61
N GLY A 528 7.69 8.20 -37.07
CA GLY A 528 8.39 6.97 -36.71
C GLY A 528 7.78 6.21 -35.52
N ALA A 529 7.07 6.86 -34.61
CA ALA A 529 6.50 6.26 -33.44
C ALA A 529 5.59 5.06 -33.78
N THR A 530 5.74 3.99 -33.02
CA THR A 530 4.87 2.80 -33.11
C THR A 530 3.86 2.81 -32.00
N VAL A 531 2.58 2.70 -32.33
CA VAL A 531 1.48 2.64 -31.34
C VAL A 531 0.76 1.31 -31.50
N VAL A 532 0.67 0.54 -30.42
CA VAL A 532 -0.05 -0.73 -30.37
C VAL A 532 -1.23 -0.59 -29.44
N TYR A 533 -2.42 -0.87 -29.95
CA TYR A 533 -3.65 -0.77 -29.18
C TYR A 533 -4.40 -2.10 -29.12
N ARG A 534 -4.88 -2.43 -27.92
CA ARG A 534 -5.84 -3.51 -27.68
C ARG A 534 -7.01 -3.00 -26.86
N HIS A 535 -8.23 -3.30 -27.34
CA HIS A 535 -9.44 -3.07 -26.54
C HIS A 535 -9.55 -4.11 -25.42
N ALA A 536 -9.81 -3.66 -24.19
CA ALA A 536 -10.12 -4.48 -23.03
C ALA A 536 -11.07 -3.70 -22.11
N ASP A 537 -12.15 -4.36 -21.68
CA ASP A 537 -13.23 -3.76 -20.87
C ASP A 537 -13.49 -4.53 -19.57
N PHE A 538 -12.48 -5.23 -19.07
CA PHE A 538 -12.55 -5.89 -17.77
C PHE A 538 -12.70 -4.87 -16.65
N GLU A 539 -11.88 -3.82 -16.63
CA GLU A 539 -12.13 -2.57 -15.93
C GLU A 539 -12.69 -1.55 -16.92
N LYS A 540 -13.92 -1.07 -16.66
CA LYS A 540 -14.68 -0.23 -17.59
C LYS A 540 -14.21 1.22 -17.60
N ASP A 541 -13.61 1.69 -16.51
CA ASP A 541 -13.16 3.07 -16.35
C ASP A 541 -11.63 3.21 -16.39
N GLN A 542 -10.94 2.31 -17.08
CA GLN A 542 -9.48 2.30 -17.17
C GLN A 542 -8.96 2.18 -18.60
N VAL A 543 -7.95 3.00 -18.90
CA VAL A 543 -7.07 2.89 -20.08
C VAL A 543 -5.64 3.07 -19.59
N GLN A 544 -4.77 2.13 -19.92
CA GLN A 544 -3.34 2.14 -19.55
C GLN A 544 -2.48 2.41 -20.77
N ILE A 545 -1.37 3.13 -20.58
CA ILE A 545 -0.37 3.41 -21.62
C ILE A 545 1.05 3.21 -21.09
N ARG A 546 1.90 2.64 -21.91
CA ARG A 546 3.35 2.59 -21.73
C ARG A 546 4.02 3.10 -23.00
N GLY A 547 4.79 4.18 -22.91
CA GLY A 547 5.81 4.54 -23.90
C GLY A 547 7.14 3.90 -23.48
N TYR A 548 7.86 3.32 -24.42
CA TYR A 548 9.11 2.61 -24.18
C TYR A 548 10.08 2.87 -25.32
N SER A 549 11.31 3.25 -25.01
CA SER A 549 12.45 3.28 -25.92
C SER A 549 13.68 2.66 -25.23
N LYS A 550 14.63 2.20 -26.03
CA LYS A 550 15.88 1.62 -25.57
C LYS A 550 16.97 2.68 -25.47
N GLY A 551 17.81 2.56 -24.43
CA GLY A 551 18.93 3.48 -24.20
C GLY A 551 19.18 3.64 -22.72
N GLY A 552 18.32 4.35 -22.07
CA GLY A 552 18.37 4.60 -20.64
C GLY A 552 19.61 5.36 -20.18
N SER A 553 19.90 5.33 -18.90
CA SER A 553 21.09 5.92 -18.30
C SER A 553 22.37 5.23 -18.76
N SER A 554 22.27 4.03 -19.38
CA SER A 554 23.42 3.33 -19.95
C SER A 554 24.20 4.13 -21.01
N LEU A 555 23.57 5.11 -21.64
CA LEU A 555 24.21 5.94 -22.68
C LEU A 555 25.19 6.97 -22.08
N TYR A 556 25.09 7.24 -20.79
CA TYR A 556 25.90 8.26 -20.09
C TYR A 556 27.03 7.63 -19.26
N GLY A 557 28.02 8.42 -18.85
CA GLY A 557 29.13 8.02 -18.01
C GLY A 557 28.72 7.81 -16.53
N ALA A 558 29.68 7.38 -15.70
CA ALA A 558 29.43 7.21 -14.27
C ALA A 558 29.26 8.57 -13.55
N GLU A 559 29.84 9.63 -14.11
CA GLU A 559 29.72 11.00 -13.62
C GLU A 559 28.30 11.56 -13.75
N ASP A 560 27.51 11.04 -14.69
CA ASP A 560 26.14 11.48 -14.94
C ASP A 560 25.10 10.71 -14.12
N VAL A 561 25.48 9.68 -13.36
CA VAL A 561 24.55 8.83 -12.61
C VAL A 561 23.61 9.64 -11.72
N PRO A 562 24.06 10.62 -10.90
CA PRO A 562 23.13 11.40 -10.08
C PRO A 562 22.08 12.16 -10.91
N ASN A 563 22.51 12.73 -12.06
CA ASN A 563 21.62 13.44 -12.95
C ASN A 563 20.58 12.52 -13.62
N ALA A 564 21.02 11.35 -14.09
CA ALA A 564 20.15 10.41 -14.79
C ALA A 564 19.16 9.72 -13.84
N ASP A 565 19.61 9.27 -12.69
CA ASP A 565 18.78 8.54 -11.72
C ASP A 565 17.68 9.44 -11.13
N MET A 566 18.01 10.72 -10.85
CA MET A 566 17.06 11.68 -10.27
C MET A 566 16.21 12.42 -11.31
N LEU A 567 16.50 12.26 -12.61
CA LEU A 567 15.88 13.02 -13.69
C LEU A 567 14.36 12.96 -13.68
N ALA A 568 13.80 11.76 -13.71
CA ALA A 568 12.35 11.58 -13.82
C ALA A 568 11.63 12.16 -12.59
N GLN A 569 12.20 11.97 -11.39
CA GLN A 569 11.64 12.48 -10.15
C GLN A 569 11.70 14.02 -10.10
N LEU A 570 12.84 14.61 -10.38
CA LEU A 570 13.00 16.07 -10.33
C LEU A 570 12.12 16.78 -11.36
N VAL A 571 12.15 16.32 -12.61
CA VAL A 571 11.38 16.97 -13.69
C VAL A 571 9.88 16.88 -13.44
N SER A 572 9.38 15.79 -12.89
CA SER A 572 7.96 15.69 -12.52
C SER A 572 7.52 16.74 -11.49
N MET A 573 8.45 17.26 -10.70
CA MET A 573 8.20 18.28 -9.67
C MET A 573 8.31 19.72 -10.21
N TYR A 574 8.75 19.94 -11.43
CA TYR A 574 8.81 21.28 -12.04
C TYR A 574 7.48 21.69 -12.70
N GLY A 575 6.61 20.71 -12.96
CA GLY A 575 5.42 20.89 -13.78
C GLY A 575 5.65 20.61 -15.25
N VAL A 576 4.81 21.12 -16.15
CA VAL A 576 4.90 20.90 -17.59
C VAL A 576 4.28 22.05 -18.39
N GLY A 577 4.81 22.39 -19.54
CA GLY A 577 4.33 23.48 -20.39
C GLY A 577 4.36 24.82 -19.65
N GLU A 578 3.23 25.50 -19.63
CA GLU A 578 3.09 26.77 -18.92
C GLU A 578 2.80 26.59 -17.40
N PHE A 579 2.52 25.35 -16.97
CA PHE A 579 2.09 25.05 -15.61
C PHE A 579 3.27 24.64 -14.72
N ASP A 580 3.44 25.29 -13.59
CA ASP A 580 4.21 24.72 -12.49
C ASP A 580 3.46 23.50 -11.88
N ALA A 581 4.08 22.80 -10.96
CA ALA A 581 3.50 21.59 -10.41
C ALA A 581 2.13 21.82 -9.76
N MET A 582 1.94 22.96 -9.07
CA MET A 582 0.66 23.30 -8.44
C MET A 582 -0.41 23.68 -9.45
N GLY A 583 -0.08 24.49 -10.43
CA GLY A 583 -0.97 24.84 -11.54
C GLY A 583 -1.43 23.61 -12.31
N LEU A 584 -0.50 22.65 -12.56
CA LEU A 584 -0.81 21.38 -13.20
C LEU A 584 -1.77 20.54 -12.33
N GLN A 585 -1.49 20.39 -11.04
CA GLN A 585 -2.36 19.66 -10.11
C GLN A 585 -3.76 20.25 -10.08
N LYS A 586 -3.89 21.57 -9.99
CA LYS A 586 -5.18 22.26 -10.04
C LYS A 586 -5.92 22.04 -11.38
N MET A 587 -5.20 22.00 -12.51
CA MET A 587 -5.77 21.72 -13.83
C MET A 587 -6.26 20.28 -14.01
N LEU A 588 -5.70 19.34 -13.25
CA LEU A 588 -6.07 17.93 -13.29
C LEU A 588 -7.16 17.58 -12.27
N THR A 589 -7.58 18.51 -11.43
CA THR A 589 -8.66 18.30 -10.45
C THR A 589 -9.94 17.77 -11.12
N GLY A 590 -10.55 16.74 -10.54
CA GLY A 590 -11.75 16.09 -11.05
C GLY A 590 -11.52 15.16 -12.23
N LYS A 591 -10.26 14.95 -12.63
CA LYS A 591 -9.86 14.02 -13.70
C LYS A 591 -9.19 12.79 -13.10
N ASN A 592 -9.54 11.63 -13.63
CA ASN A 592 -8.86 10.36 -13.34
C ASN A 592 -7.75 10.15 -14.38
N VAL A 593 -6.61 10.78 -14.15
CA VAL A 593 -5.44 10.68 -15.03
C VAL A 593 -4.16 10.71 -14.22
N SER A 594 -3.22 9.85 -14.59
CA SER A 594 -1.85 9.85 -14.07
C SER A 594 -0.87 9.64 -15.22
N LEU A 595 0.29 10.28 -15.13
CA LEU A 595 1.41 10.08 -16.04
C LEU A 595 2.71 10.22 -15.26
N GLN A 596 3.63 9.29 -15.48
CA GLN A 596 4.95 9.27 -14.87
C GLN A 596 6.02 9.03 -15.95
N LEU A 597 7.08 9.81 -15.89
CA LEU A 597 8.29 9.57 -16.65
C LEU A 597 9.12 8.47 -16.01
N SER A 598 9.93 7.79 -16.80
CA SER A 598 10.91 6.84 -16.30
C SER A 598 12.20 6.90 -17.12
N LEU A 599 13.33 6.92 -16.45
CA LEU A 599 14.65 6.72 -17.04
C LEU A 599 15.34 5.63 -16.20
N GLY A 600 15.36 4.43 -16.75
CA GLY A 600 16.06 3.29 -16.14
C GLY A 600 17.43 3.06 -16.74
N ASP A 601 18.11 2.00 -16.33
CA ASP A 601 19.44 1.70 -16.85
C ASP A 601 19.48 1.49 -18.37
N LEU A 602 18.53 0.74 -18.91
CA LEU A 602 18.55 0.28 -20.31
C LEU A 602 17.43 0.86 -21.18
N SER A 603 16.54 1.64 -20.58
CA SER A 603 15.37 2.17 -21.28
C SER A 603 14.85 3.44 -20.63
N GLU A 604 14.18 4.25 -21.44
CA GLU A 604 13.37 5.38 -21.01
C GLU A 604 11.91 5.21 -21.42
N GLY A 605 11.03 6.00 -20.81
CA GLY A 605 9.63 5.94 -21.18
C GLY A 605 8.67 6.74 -20.32
N VAL A 606 7.40 6.51 -20.59
CA VAL A 606 6.27 7.06 -19.84
C VAL A 606 5.31 5.95 -19.44
N ASN A 607 4.74 6.05 -18.26
CA ASN A 607 3.67 5.19 -17.77
C ASN A 607 2.45 6.05 -17.46
N GLY A 608 1.29 5.68 -17.94
CA GLY A 608 0.07 6.43 -17.67
C GLY A 608 -1.16 5.55 -17.51
N SER A 609 -2.13 6.11 -16.81
CA SER A 609 -3.47 5.55 -16.67
C SER A 609 -4.49 6.67 -16.69
N ALA A 610 -5.63 6.43 -17.33
CA ALA A 610 -6.74 7.39 -17.32
C ALA A 610 -8.09 6.68 -17.38
N SER A 611 -9.14 7.38 -16.92
CA SER A 611 -10.50 6.98 -17.29
C SER A 611 -10.73 7.24 -18.79
N PRO A 612 -11.64 6.52 -19.46
CA PRO A 612 -11.94 6.75 -20.88
C PRO A 612 -12.30 8.21 -21.22
N LYS A 613 -12.94 8.94 -20.29
CA LYS A 613 -13.28 10.37 -20.47
C LYS A 613 -12.06 11.29 -20.42
N ASP A 614 -10.98 10.86 -19.76
CA ASP A 614 -9.78 11.66 -19.50
C ASP A 614 -8.56 11.24 -20.32
N VAL A 615 -8.70 10.25 -21.24
CA VAL A 615 -7.61 9.77 -22.10
C VAL A 615 -7.00 10.89 -22.95
N GLU A 616 -7.81 11.82 -23.45
CA GLU A 616 -7.26 12.97 -24.18
C GLU A 616 -6.36 13.83 -23.30
N THR A 617 -6.69 14.01 -22.01
CA THR A 617 -5.84 14.70 -21.04
C THR A 617 -4.50 13.96 -20.87
N MET A 618 -4.53 12.63 -20.77
CA MET A 618 -3.31 11.81 -20.70
C MET A 618 -2.42 11.99 -21.95
N MET A 619 -3.02 12.00 -23.12
CA MET A 619 -2.28 12.21 -24.37
C MET A 619 -1.72 13.64 -24.49
N GLN A 620 -2.43 14.65 -23.96
CA GLN A 620 -1.94 16.02 -23.84
C GLN A 620 -0.72 16.10 -22.92
N LEU A 621 -0.74 15.41 -21.78
CA LEU A 621 0.40 15.35 -20.85
C LEU A 621 1.61 14.71 -21.53
N ILE A 622 1.44 13.59 -22.25
CA ILE A 622 2.53 12.98 -23.02
C ILE A 622 3.11 13.99 -24.01
N TYR A 623 2.25 14.63 -24.82
CA TYR A 623 2.69 15.65 -25.79
C TYR A 623 3.48 16.78 -25.12
N LEU A 624 3.01 17.31 -23.99
CA LEU A 624 3.67 18.40 -23.28
C LEU A 624 5.03 17.96 -22.70
N HIS A 625 5.14 16.78 -22.12
CA HIS A 625 6.40 16.29 -21.58
C HIS A 625 7.47 16.12 -22.68
N PHE A 626 7.09 15.72 -23.87
CA PHE A 626 8.05 15.57 -24.97
C PHE A 626 8.38 16.90 -25.66
N ASN A 627 7.42 17.78 -25.91
CA ASN A 627 7.61 18.97 -26.73
C ASN A 627 7.82 20.25 -25.90
N GLU A 628 7.19 20.33 -24.73
CA GLU A 628 7.16 21.53 -23.88
C GLU A 628 7.53 21.20 -22.42
N PRO A 629 8.67 20.50 -22.18
CA PRO A 629 9.08 20.21 -20.80
C PRO A 629 9.38 21.53 -20.08
N ARG A 630 8.94 21.63 -18.82
CA ARG A 630 9.24 22.78 -17.99
C ARG A 630 10.56 22.57 -17.26
N PHE A 631 11.47 23.51 -17.39
CA PHE A 631 12.69 23.60 -16.60
C PHE A 631 12.67 24.91 -15.81
N ASP A 632 12.72 24.81 -14.50
CA ASP A 632 12.63 25.91 -13.56
C ASP A 632 13.76 25.81 -12.55
N ARG A 633 14.74 26.69 -12.64
CA ARG A 633 15.94 26.66 -11.79
C ARG A 633 15.62 26.93 -10.32
N GLU A 634 14.65 27.82 -10.05
CA GLU A 634 14.25 28.12 -8.67
C GLU A 634 13.56 26.91 -8.03
N ALA A 635 12.69 26.24 -8.76
CA ALA A 635 12.08 24.98 -8.32
C ALA A 635 13.15 23.87 -8.12
N HIS A 636 14.09 23.74 -9.07
CA HIS A 636 15.21 22.79 -8.93
C HIS A 636 15.99 23.01 -7.64
N ASP A 637 16.48 24.24 -7.43
CA ASP A 637 17.31 24.57 -6.27
C ASP A 637 16.54 24.29 -4.94
N ALA A 638 15.24 24.60 -4.91
CA ALA A 638 14.38 24.33 -3.75
C ALA A 638 14.21 22.83 -3.50
N ILE A 639 13.98 22.05 -4.55
CA ILE A 639 13.77 20.59 -4.43
C ILE A 639 15.07 19.89 -4.01
N VAL A 640 16.21 20.24 -4.61
CA VAL A 640 17.51 19.69 -4.23
C VAL A 640 17.86 20.05 -2.79
N ALA A 641 17.64 21.32 -2.38
CA ALA A 641 17.83 21.72 -0.98
C ALA A 641 16.96 20.94 0.01
N ARG A 642 15.75 20.58 -0.39
CA ARG A 642 14.85 19.72 0.40
C ARG A 642 15.39 18.30 0.51
N PHE A 643 15.88 17.71 -0.58
CA PHE A 643 16.50 16.38 -0.55
C PHE A 643 17.78 16.37 0.27
N LEU A 644 18.61 17.39 0.18
CA LEU A 644 19.80 17.54 1.01
C LEU A 644 19.45 17.53 2.51
N ALA A 645 18.42 18.28 2.89
CA ALA A 645 17.94 18.28 4.29
C ALA A 645 17.41 16.90 4.73
N TYR A 646 16.80 16.15 3.81
CA TYR A 646 16.28 14.81 4.11
C TYR A 646 17.40 13.77 4.28
N VAL A 647 18.43 13.78 3.45
CA VAL A 647 19.51 12.77 3.52
C VAL A 647 20.50 12.99 4.66
N GLU A 648 20.49 14.17 5.32
CA GLU A 648 21.46 14.52 6.36
C GLU A 648 21.49 13.48 7.50
N ASN A 649 20.32 13.02 7.94
CA ASN A 649 20.19 12.05 9.03
C ASN A 649 19.89 10.61 8.58
N MET A 650 19.75 10.36 7.29
CA MET A 650 19.38 9.03 6.77
C MET A 650 20.35 7.91 7.18
N ASN A 651 21.61 8.24 7.47
CA ASN A 651 22.59 7.26 7.94
C ASN A 651 22.35 6.79 9.39
N ASN A 652 21.44 7.41 10.13
CA ASN A 652 20.97 6.90 11.41
C ASN A 652 20.06 5.68 11.22
N ASN A 653 19.38 5.58 10.07
CA ASN A 653 18.47 4.49 9.76
C ASN A 653 19.23 3.22 9.37
N PRO A 654 19.18 2.15 10.18
CA PRO A 654 19.89 0.90 9.89
C PRO A 654 19.49 0.25 8.57
N GLN A 655 18.22 0.35 8.17
CA GLN A 655 17.73 -0.26 6.92
C GLN A 655 18.37 0.38 5.69
N LYS A 656 18.55 1.70 5.69
CA LYS A 656 19.28 2.40 4.62
C LYS A 656 20.72 1.93 4.54
N VAL A 657 21.40 1.89 5.68
CA VAL A 657 22.82 1.47 5.73
C VAL A 657 23.01 0.02 5.26
N MET A 658 22.07 -0.88 5.63
CA MET A 658 22.07 -2.26 5.13
C MET A 658 21.84 -2.31 3.62
N GLY A 659 20.84 -1.58 3.12
CA GLY A 659 20.52 -1.51 1.69
C GLY A 659 21.68 -0.96 0.84
N ASP A 660 22.28 0.13 1.26
CA ASP A 660 23.46 0.72 0.61
C ASP A 660 24.64 -0.24 0.57
N SER A 661 24.95 -0.88 1.72
CA SER A 661 26.02 -1.87 1.83
C SER A 661 25.80 -3.06 0.92
N LEU A 662 24.56 -3.56 0.87
CA LEU A 662 24.17 -4.67 0.00
C LEU A 662 24.34 -4.28 -1.47
N ASN A 663 23.83 -3.12 -1.91
CA ASN A 663 23.92 -2.67 -3.30
C ASN A 663 25.38 -2.48 -3.75
N LEU A 664 26.22 -1.85 -2.92
CA LEU A 664 27.64 -1.68 -3.22
C LEU A 664 28.36 -3.02 -3.39
N ILE A 665 28.06 -3.97 -2.52
CA ILE A 665 28.71 -5.30 -2.58
C ILE A 665 28.17 -6.11 -3.77
N LEU A 666 26.86 -6.04 -4.03
CA LEU A 666 26.22 -6.74 -5.16
C LEU A 666 26.70 -6.28 -6.53
N THR A 667 27.26 -5.11 -6.62
CA THR A 667 27.81 -4.54 -7.86
C THR A 667 29.33 -4.44 -7.85
N ASP A 668 29.99 -5.17 -6.95
CA ASP A 668 31.45 -5.16 -6.77
C ASP A 668 32.03 -3.72 -6.67
N TYR A 669 31.30 -2.83 -5.97
CA TYR A 669 31.66 -1.40 -5.82
C TYR A 669 31.85 -0.68 -7.16
N HIS A 670 31.05 -1.05 -8.17
CA HIS A 670 31.12 -0.44 -9.49
C HIS A 670 30.90 1.08 -9.43
N PRO A 671 31.66 1.91 -10.19
CA PRO A 671 31.53 3.38 -10.12
C PRO A 671 30.16 3.95 -10.46
N ARG A 672 29.30 3.19 -11.11
CA ARG A 672 27.91 3.57 -11.38
C ARG A 672 26.94 3.27 -10.22
N THR A 673 27.39 2.54 -9.22
CA THR A 673 26.58 2.27 -8.02
C THR A 673 27.01 3.23 -6.92
N ARG A 674 26.23 4.25 -6.70
CA ARG A 674 26.51 5.30 -5.71
C ARG A 674 25.46 5.26 -4.60
N VAL A 675 25.88 5.63 -3.41
CA VAL A 675 24.97 5.84 -2.27
C VAL A 675 24.34 7.21 -2.41
N VAL A 676 23.03 7.30 -2.20
CA VAL A 676 22.36 8.60 -2.15
C VAL A 676 22.66 9.26 -0.81
N ASP A 677 23.58 10.22 -0.87
CA ASP A 677 24.04 11.03 0.26
C ASP A 677 24.18 12.51 -0.17
N THR A 678 24.75 13.33 0.68
CA THR A 678 24.95 14.75 0.39
C THR A 678 25.80 14.97 -0.86
N GLU A 679 26.93 14.24 -1.03
CA GLU A 679 27.80 14.35 -2.19
C GLU A 679 27.08 13.96 -3.49
N TYR A 680 26.27 12.90 -3.44
CA TYR A 680 25.45 12.47 -4.56
C TYR A 680 24.47 13.56 -5.03
N LEU A 681 23.78 14.21 -4.09
CA LEU A 681 22.82 15.27 -4.41
C LEU A 681 23.49 16.58 -4.85
N GLU A 682 24.69 16.89 -4.33
CA GLU A 682 25.49 18.04 -4.76
C GLU A 682 26.05 17.87 -6.20
N ASP A 683 26.20 16.64 -6.67
CA ASP A 683 26.62 16.32 -8.04
C ASP A 683 25.47 16.45 -9.07
N ILE A 684 24.25 16.77 -8.66
CA ILE A 684 23.14 17.02 -9.57
C ILE A 684 23.26 18.42 -10.17
N GLU A 685 23.50 18.49 -11.47
CA GLU A 685 23.65 19.74 -12.22
C GLU A 685 22.42 20.04 -13.06
N TYR A 686 21.70 21.11 -12.75
CA TYR A 686 20.50 21.53 -13.47
C TYR A 686 20.64 21.55 -15.00
N ASP A 687 21.69 22.17 -15.54
CA ASP A 687 21.89 22.28 -16.98
C ASP A 687 22.17 20.90 -17.61
N ARG A 688 22.88 20.02 -16.89
CA ARG A 688 23.15 18.66 -17.33
C ARG A 688 21.90 17.77 -17.30
N LEU A 689 21.10 17.90 -16.27
CA LEU A 689 19.80 17.22 -16.15
C LEU A 689 18.88 17.62 -17.31
N GLU A 690 18.81 18.91 -17.67
CA GLU A 690 18.06 19.39 -18.84
C GLU A 690 18.57 18.79 -20.14
N GLU A 691 19.91 18.73 -20.33
CA GLU A 691 20.52 18.12 -21.52
C GLU A 691 20.14 16.64 -21.66
N ILE A 692 20.27 15.87 -20.59
CA ILE A 692 19.90 14.44 -20.58
C ILE A 692 18.41 14.26 -20.87
N TYR A 693 17.54 15.06 -20.24
CA TYR A 693 16.12 15.00 -20.51
C TYR A 693 15.77 15.22 -21.97
N ARG A 694 16.28 16.31 -22.56
CA ARG A 694 16.04 16.65 -23.96
C ARG A 694 16.62 15.63 -24.91
N ASP A 695 17.72 14.99 -24.53
CA ASP A 695 18.29 13.89 -25.30
C ASP A 695 17.38 12.65 -25.29
N ARG A 696 16.75 12.32 -24.16
CA ARG A 696 15.94 11.11 -24.02
C ARG A 696 14.48 11.26 -24.45
N PHE A 697 13.89 12.46 -24.31
CA PHE A 697 12.46 12.68 -24.52
C PHE A 697 12.10 13.65 -25.65
N ALA A 698 13.03 14.12 -26.45
CA ALA A 698 12.72 15.01 -27.57
C ALA A 698 12.32 14.29 -28.87
N ASP A 699 12.44 12.98 -28.92
CA ASP A 699 12.27 12.15 -30.11
C ASP A 699 11.32 10.99 -29.81
N ALA A 700 10.33 10.77 -30.70
CA ALA A 700 9.43 9.64 -30.61
C ALA A 700 9.66 8.60 -31.71
N SER A 701 10.65 8.79 -32.60
CA SER A 701 10.82 7.94 -33.78
C SER A 701 11.15 6.50 -33.47
N ASP A 702 11.77 6.20 -32.32
CA ASP A 702 12.07 4.87 -31.82
C ASP A 702 11.19 4.44 -30.62
N PHE A 703 10.20 5.26 -30.24
CA PHE A 703 9.28 4.89 -29.17
C PHE A 703 8.20 3.92 -29.62
N LEU A 704 7.98 2.93 -28.78
CA LEU A 704 6.84 2.03 -28.79
C LEU A 704 5.83 2.48 -27.72
N PHE A 705 4.60 2.81 -28.12
CA PHE A 705 3.51 3.10 -27.20
C PHE A 705 2.53 1.93 -27.21
N VAL A 706 2.36 1.26 -26.07
CA VAL A 706 1.38 0.18 -25.86
C VAL A 706 0.21 0.75 -25.08
N ILE A 707 -1.01 0.56 -25.59
CA ILE A 707 -2.25 1.09 -25.01
C ILE A 707 -3.26 -0.05 -24.89
N VAL A 708 -3.80 -0.23 -23.69
CA VAL A 708 -4.86 -1.22 -23.42
C VAL A 708 -5.95 -0.59 -22.56
N GLY A 709 -7.22 -0.80 -22.91
CA GLY A 709 -8.33 -0.35 -22.10
C GLY A 709 -9.65 -0.21 -22.86
N ASN A 710 -10.65 0.32 -22.18
CA ASN A 710 -12.02 0.41 -22.65
C ASN A 710 -12.24 1.68 -23.51
N MET A 711 -11.77 1.65 -24.74
CA MET A 711 -11.95 2.75 -25.71
C MET A 711 -12.29 2.21 -27.10
N GLU A 712 -12.97 3.01 -27.89
CA GLU A 712 -13.14 2.72 -29.31
C GLU A 712 -11.81 2.92 -30.06
N GLN A 713 -11.40 1.93 -30.85
CA GLN A 713 -10.13 1.93 -31.60
C GLN A 713 -9.91 3.22 -32.42
N GLU A 714 -10.94 3.71 -33.10
CA GLU A 714 -10.85 4.92 -33.92
C GLU A 714 -10.61 6.19 -33.11
N VAL A 715 -11.09 6.23 -31.84
CA VAL A 715 -10.82 7.35 -30.95
C VAL A 715 -9.35 7.34 -30.52
N VAL A 716 -8.84 6.19 -30.10
CA VAL A 716 -7.42 6.04 -29.74
C VAL A 716 -6.52 6.38 -30.92
N LYS A 717 -6.89 5.92 -32.11
CA LYS A 717 -6.17 6.21 -33.35
C LYS A 717 -6.05 7.72 -33.64
N VAL A 718 -7.17 8.45 -33.53
CA VAL A 718 -7.19 9.91 -33.73
C VAL A 718 -6.36 10.64 -32.67
N LEU A 719 -6.44 10.25 -31.41
CA LEU A 719 -5.66 10.84 -30.33
C LEU A 719 -4.17 10.56 -30.49
N ALA A 720 -3.80 9.34 -30.87
CA ALA A 720 -2.40 8.99 -31.18
C ALA A 720 -1.83 9.81 -32.32
N GLN A 721 -2.57 9.98 -33.45
CA GLN A 721 -2.16 10.83 -34.55
C GLN A 721 -1.98 12.29 -34.11
N LYS A 722 -2.89 12.81 -33.27
CA LYS A 722 -2.91 14.20 -32.82
C LYS A 722 -1.77 14.53 -31.86
N TYR A 723 -1.53 13.69 -30.85
CA TYR A 723 -0.63 13.99 -29.74
C TYR A 723 0.71 13.24 -29.86
N ILE A 724 0.70 11.90 -30.00
CA ILE A 724 1.94 11.14 -30.17
C ILE A 724 2.60 11.45 -31.51
N GLY A 725 1.82 11.55 -32.58
CA GLY A 725 2.34 11.84 -33.90
C GLY A 725 2.90 13.25 -34.08
N ALA A 726 2.60 14.17 -33.17
CA ALA A 726 3.14 15.53 -33.14
C ALA A 726 4.42 15.68 -32.29
N ILE A 727 4.90 14.60 -31.70
CA ILE A 727 6.21 14.59 -31.02
C ILE A 727 7.32 14.64 -32.07
N GLY A 728 8.47 15.24 -31.71
CA GLY A 728 9.61 15.39 -32.58
C GLY A 728 10.09 14.08 -33.21
N ASP A 729 10.73 14.20 -34.37
CA ASP A 729 11.32 13.12 -35.16
C ASP A 729 12.78 13.49 -35.48
N LEU A 730 13.72 12.79 -34.85
CA LEU A 730 15.15 12.92 -35.10
C LEU A 730 15.71 11.73 -35.89
N ASP A 731 14.83 10.82 -36.35
CA ASP A 731 15.18 9.61 -37.12
C ASP A 731 16.27 8.77 -36.39
N ARG A 732 16.11 8.59 -35.06
CA ARG A 732 17.04 7.83 -34.25
C ARG A 732 16.66 6.35 -34.24
N GLU A 733 17.69 5.52 -34.16
CA GLU A 733 17.58 4.11 -33.78
C GLU A 733 18.61 3.85 -32.68
N GLU A 734 18.16 3.79 -31.44
CA GLU A 734 19.05 3.67 -30.29
C GLU A 734 18.99 2.30 -29.63
N SER A 735 20.03 1.96 -28.90
CA SER A 735 20.11 0.76 -28.08
C SER A 735 20.95 1.05 -26.85
N TRP A 736 20.73 0.29 -25.80
CA TRP A 736 21.49 0.38 -24.55
C TRP A 736 22.94 -0.07 -24.73
N ILE A 737 23.80 0.38 -23.81
CA ILE A 737 25.21 -0.02 -23.69
C ILE A 737 25.37 -0.85 -22.42
N ASP A 738 25.91 -2.06 -22.54
CA ASP A 738 26.29 -2.83 -21.36
C ASP A 738 27.44 -2.16 -20.62
N ARG A 739 27.14 -1.58 -19.46
CA ARG A 739 28.09 -0.91 -18.59
C ARG A 739 28.83 -1.85 -17.64
N LYS A 740 28.49 -3.14 -17.68
CA LYS A 740 29.14 -4.22 -16.91
C LYS A 740 29.02 -4.04 -15.40
N VAL A 741 27.88 -3.56 -14.96
CA VAL A 741 27.53 -3.52 -13.53
C VAL A 741 27.09 -4.92 -13.12
N TYR A 742 28.04 -5.73 -12.67
CA TYR A 742 27.82 -7.13 -12.36
C TYR A 742 28.19 -7.44 -10.91
N GLU A 743 27.61 -8.52 -10.41
CA GLU A 743 27.95 -9.09 -9.12
C GLU A 743 29.39 -9.61 -9.08
N PRO A 744 30.03 -9.69 -7.89
CA PRO A 744 31.35 -10.29 -7.74
C PRO A 744 31.33 -11.77 -8.10
N GLU A 745 32.42 -12.27 -8.73
CA GLU A 745 32.58 -13.66 -9.07
C GLU A 745 32.77 -14.54 -7.83
N GLY A 746 32.16 -15.71 -7.83
CA GLY A 746 32.28 -16.73 -6.79
C GLY A 746 31.46 -16.40 -5.53
N ARG A 747 32.02 -16.67 -4.35
CA ARG A 747 31.32 -16.49 -3.08
C ARG A 747 31.94 -15.39 -2.23
N VAL A 748 31.13 -14.39 -1.90
CA VAL A 748 31.49 -13.30 -0.98
C VAL A 748 30.68 -13.46 0.31
N GLU A 749 31.37 -13.71 1.42
CA GLU A 749 30.74 -13.78 2.74
C GLU A 749 31.26 -12.65 3.61
N LYS A 750 30.36 -11.88 4.23
CA LYS A 750 30.72 -10.79 5.15
C LYS A 750 29.78 -10.77 6.34
N ILE A 751 30.37 -10.54 7.52
CA ILE A 751 29.66 -10.14 8.73
C ILE A 751 29.90 -8.64 8.92
N ILE A 752 28.84 -7.85 8.96
CA ILE A 752 28.92 -6.38 8.99
C ILE A 752 28.37 -5.90 10.34
N PRO A 753 29.22 -5.41 11.25
CA PRO A 753 28.77 -4.89 12.52
C PRO A 753 28.13 -3.51 12.36
N MET A 754 26.92 -3.35 12.94
CA MET A 754 26.14 -2.12 12.90
C MET A 754 25.77 -1.63 14.28
N SER A 755 25.53 -0.34 14.41
CA SER A 755 24.90 0.23 15.58
C SER A 755 23.42 -0.03 15.51
N LEU A 756 22.89 -0.84 16.43
CA LEU A 756 21.48 -1.21 16.50
C LEU A 756 20.99 -1.01 17.92
N ALA A 757 19.87 -0.31 18.08
CA ALA A 757 19.25 -0.08 19.38
C ALA A 757 18.68 -1.37 19.97
N THR A 758 18.07 -2.20 19.13
CA THR A 758 17.61 -3.54 19.50
C THR A 758 18.55 -4.59 18.92
N PRO A 759 19.11 -5.51 19.73
CA PRO A 759 19.98 -6.56 19.22
C PRO A 759 19.23 -7.50 18.27
N LYS A 760 19.51 -7.40 16.97
CA LYS A 760 19.03 -8.30 15.93
C LYS A 760 20.10 -8.55 14.89
N ALA A 761 20.07 -9.68 14.23
CA ALA A 761 20.84 -9.94 13.03
C ALA A 761 19.91 -9.91 11.82
N ASN A 762 20.39 -9.31 10.72
CA ASN A 762 19.73 -9.39 9.43
C ASN A 762 20.59 -10.22 8.49
N VAL A 763 20.04 -11.28 7.95
CA VAL A 763 20.71 -12.20 7.00
C VAL A 763 20.21 -11.89 5.60
N ASN A 764 21.13 -11.63 4.67
CA ASN A 764 20.86 -11.43 3.25
C ASN A 764 21.73 -12.36 2.42
N ILE A 765 21.11 -13.26 1.65
CA ILE A 765 21.78 -14.18 0.73
C ILE A 765 21.26 -13.89 -0.67
N VAL A 766 22.16 -13.52 -1.58
CA VAL A 766 21.82 -13.29 -2.99
C VAL A 766 22.63 -14.26 -3.85
N ILE A 767 21.92 -15.05 -4.64
CA ILE A 767 22.48 -16.06 -5.53
C ILE A 767 22.18 -15.64 -6.97
N ASN A 768 23.20 -15.55 -7.80
CA ASN A 768 23.09 -15.21 -9.21
C ASN A 768 23.71 -16.31 -10.07
N GLN A 769 23.06 -16.63 -11.19
CA GLN A 769 23.52 -17.60 -12.18
C GLN A 769 23.17 -17.17 -13.59
N GLU A 770 24.08 -17.30 -14.54
CA GLU A 770 23.76 -17.13 -15.95
C GLU A 770 22.79 -18.24 -16.40
N MET A 771 21.62 -17.87 -16.88
CA MET A 771 20.58 -18.81 -17.31
C MET A 771 19.78 -18.22 -18.48
N GLU A 772 19.41 -19.07 -19.44
CA GLU A 772 18.65 -18.68 -20.63
C GLU A 772 17.30 -18.09 -20.25
N PHE A 773 16.97 -16.93 -20.83
CA PHE A 773 15.69 -16.27 -20.61
C PHE A 773 14.58 -16.91 -21.46
N THR A 774 13.84 -17.81 -20.89
CA THR A 774 12.69 -18.48 -21.53
C THR A 774 11.46 -18.48 -20.60
N PRO A 775 10.22 -18.57 -21.15
CA PRO A 775 9.03 -18.77 -20.34
C PRO A 775 9.12 -19.98 -19.41
N TYR A 776 9.76 -21.06 -19.88
CA TYR A 776 9.96 -22.28 -19.09
C TYR A 776 10.88 -22.02 -17.88
N MET A 777 12.06 -21.42 -18.10
CA MET A 777 12.99 -21.14 -16.99
C MET A 777 12.38 -20.16 -15.99
N ASN A 778 11.71 -19.09 -16.47
CA ASN A 778 11.02 -18.14 -15.60
C ASN A 778 9.95 -18.82 -14.74
N MET A 779 9.16 -19.71 -15.33
CA MET A 779 8.14 -20.46 -14.60
C MET A 779 8.75 -21.39 -13.55
N VAL A 780 9.80 -22.13 -13.90
CA VAL A 780 10.42 -23.07 -12.94
C VAL A 780 11.11 -22.31 -11.80
N MET A 781 11.75 -21.17 -12.06
CA MET A 781 12.32 -20.34 -10.99
C MET A 781 11.24 -19.83 -10.03
N ARG A 782 10.08 -19.42 -10.53
CA ARG A 782 8.92 -19.06 -9.70
C ARG A 782 8.40 -20.26 -8.87
N VAL A 783 8.42 -21.46 -9.44
CA VAL A 783 8.05 -22.68 -8.70
C VAL A 783 9.06 -22.99 -7.59
N ILE A 784 10.36 -22.82 -7.86
CA ILE A 784 11.44 -22.98 -6.86
C ILE A 784 11.26 -22.00 -5.71
N GLU A 785 10.95 -20.73 -6.00
CA GLU A 785 10.66 -19.69 -5.01
C GLU A 785 9.53 -20.13 -4.08
N ASN A 786 8.36 -20.46 -4.63
CA ASN A 786 7.20 -20.85 -3.82
C ASN A 786 7.46 -22.12 -2.98
N ILE A 787 8.22 -23.10 -3.51
CA ILE A 787 8.55 -24.30 -2.75
C ILE A 787 9.50 -24.00 -1.59
N LEU A 788 10.47 -23.11 -1.78
CA LEU A 788 11.40 -22.72 -0.72
C LEU A 788 10.70 -21.85 0.33
N ASP A 789 9.76 -20.99 -0.07
CA ASP A 789 8.93 -20.20 0.84
C ASP A 789 8.14 -21.10 1.79
N LEU A 790 7.47 -22.12 1.26
CA LEU A 790 6.77 -23.13 2.08
C LEU A 790 7.73 -23.84 3.06
N ARG A 791 8.90 -24.30 2.58
CA ARG A 791 9.87 -25.03 3.39
C ARG A 791 10.53 -24.17 4.47
N TYR A 792 10.83 -22.91 4.17
CA TYR A 792 11.40 -21.99 5.16
C TYR A 792 10.38 -21.61 6.23
N THR A 793 9.12 -21.47 5.86
CA THR A 793 8.03 -21.27 6.83
C THR A 793 7.96 -22.47 7.79
N GLU A 794 7.95 -23.69 7.27
CA GLU A 794 7.89 -24.90 8.10
C GLU A 794 9.15 -25.06 8.98
N SER A 795 10.35 -25.06 8.37
CA SER A 795 11.59 -25.45 9.07
C SER A 795 12.17 -24.34 9.97
N ILE A 796 12.07 -23.07 9.58
CA ILE A 796 12.75 -21.98 10.29
C ILE A 796 11.80 -21.22 11.21
N ARG A 797 10.56 -20.96 10.76
CA ARG A 797 9.57 -20.25 11.56
C ARG A 797 8.87 -21.20 12.53
N GLU A 798 8.26 -22.28 12.05
CA GLU A 798 7.37 -23.12 12.87
C GLU A 798 8.13 -24.15 13.72
N GLU A 799 9.10 -24.88 13.13
CA GLU A 799 9.85 -25.89 13.90
C GLU A 799 10.89 -25.27 14.84
N GLU A 800 11.62 -24.25 14.39
CA GLU A 800 12.72 -23.64 15.15
C GLU A 800 12.28 -22.40 15.94
N GLY A 801 11.15 -21.74 15.59
CA GLY A 801 10.78 -20.44 16.16
C GLY A 801 11.91 -19.43 16.05
N GLY A 802 12.69 -19.48 14.96
CA GLY A 802 13.95 -18.77 14.84
C GLY A 802 13.84 -17.41 14.17
N THR A 803 12.75 -17.16 13.51
CA THR A 803 12.43 -15.89 12.85
C THR A 803 10.92 -15.74 12.75
N TYR A 804 10.45 -14.51 12.61
CA TYR A 804 9.05 -14.23 12.25
C TYR A 804 8.72 -14.71 10.82
N GLY A 805 9.66 -14.63 9.89
CA GLY A 805 9.51 -15.11 8.52
C GLY A 805 10.77 -14.96 7.69
N VAL A 806 10.89 -15.79 6.67
CA VAL A 806 11.94 -15.73 5.66
C VAL A 806 11.35 -15.20 4.36
N ARG A 807 11.90 -14.14 3.83
CA ARG A 807 11.53 -13.60 2.52
C ARG A 807 12.40 -14.22 1.46
N ILE A 808 11.78 -14.72 0.41
CA ILE A 808 12.47 -15.22 -0.78
C ILE A 808 11.87 -14.59 -2.02
N GLY A 809 12.70 -14.26 -2.99
CA GLY A 809 12.28 -13.75 -4.28
C GLY A 809 13.22 -14.19 -5.39
N THR A 810 12.66 -14.53 -6.55
CA THR A 810 13.44 -14.87 -7.74
C THR A 810 13.12 -13.92 -8.89
N SER A 811 14.10 -13.73 -9.77
CA SER A 811 13.92 -12.98 -11.00
C SER A 811 14.77 -13.58 -12.11
N LEU A 812 14.28 -13.47 -13.34
CA LEU A 812 15.02 -13.85 -14.54
C LEU A 812 15.07 -12.62 -15.47
N SER A 813 16.27 -12.13 -15.78
CA SER A 813 16.50 -11.00 -16.67
C SER A 813 17.00 -11.47 -18.04
N LYS A 814 16.62 -10.74 -19.10
CA LYS A 814 17.12 -10.98 -20.46
C LYS A 814 18.28 -10.05 -20.82
N GLU A 815 18.19 -8.82 -20.36
CA GLU A 815 19.13 -7.74 -20.70
C GLU A 815 19.74 -7.18 -19.41
N PRO A 816 21.02 -6.74 -19.41
CA PRO A 816 22.03 -6.84 -20.47
C PRO A 816 22.60 -8.26 -20.64
N VAL A 817 22.42 -9.16 -19.69
CA VAL A 817 22.84 -10.57 -19.69
C VAL A 817 21.68 -11.45 -19.21
N GLU A 818 21.48 -12.58 -19.87
CA GLU A 818 20.48 -13.57 -19.46
C GLU A 818 20.91 -14.23 -18.13
N LYS A 819 20.19 -13.90 -17.04
CA LYS A 819 20.58 -14.24 -15.69
C LYS A 819 19.38 -14.48 -14.77
N ALA A 820 19.45 -15.51 -13.96
CA ALA A 820 18.56 -15.74 -12.83
C ALA A 820 19.18 -15.21 -11.53
N ARG A 821 18.37 -14.62 -10.67
CA ARG A 821 18.72 -14.18 -9.33
C ARG A 821 17.74 -14.73 -8.32
N MET A 822 18.24 -15.14 -7.16
CA MET A 822 17.45 -15.47 -5.97
C MET A 822 17.97 -14.67 -4.80
N GLN A 823 17.05 -14.05 -4.04
CA GLN A 823 17.38 -13.35 -2.80
C GLN A 823 16.60 -13.95 -1.64
N ILE A 824 17.30 -14.24 -0.54
CA ILE A 824 16.73 -14.79 0.69
C ILE A 824 17.11 -13.84 1.83
N GLN A 825 16.13 -13.40 2.62
CA GLN A 825 16.33 -12.43 3.69
C GLN A 825 15.47 -12.75 4.91
N PHE A 826 16.07 -12.62 6.11
CA PHE A 826 15.32 -12.72 7.37
C PHE A 826 16.05 -12.01 8.52
N ASP A 827 15.27 -11.60 9.53
CA ASP A 827 15.77 -11.09 10.81
C ASP A 827 15.70 -12.18 11.86
N CYS A 828 16.65 -12.22 12.80
CA CYS A 828 16.68 -13.20 13.88
C CYS A 828 17.52 -12.72 15.07
N ASP A 829 17.53 -13.53 16.12
CA ASP A 829 18.48 -13.38 17.23
C ASP A 829 19.94 -13.50 16.72
N PRO A 830 20.83 -12.54 17.03
CA PRO A 830 22.23 -12.56 16.60
C PRO A 830 22.96 -13.88 16.96
N GLU A 831 22.62 -14.50 18.09
CA GLU A 831 23.22 -15.76 18.53
C GLU A 831 22.78 -16.95 17.66
N ARG A 832 21.63 -16.85 17.01
CA ARG A 832 21.05 -17.90 16.17
C ARG A 832 21.33 -17.72 14.67
N ALA A 833 21.82 -16.56 14.25
CA ALA A 833 21.99 -16.24 12.82
C ALA A 833 22.80 -17.27 12.03
N ALA A 834 23.88 -17.80 12.64
CA ALA A 834 24.72 -18.81 11.97
C ALA A 834 23.99 -20.15 11.79
N ASP A 835 23.22 -20.59 12.79
CA ASP A 835 22.51 -21.87 12.75
C ASP A 835 21.32 -21.79 11.79
N LEU A 836 20.54 -20.72 11.84
CA LEU A 836 19.40 -20.52 10.91
C LEU A 836 19.87 -20.37 9.46
N LYS A 837 20.99 -19.67 9.24
CA LYS A 837 21.62 -19.61 7.90
C LYS A 837 22.00 -21.00 7.39
N GLN A 838 22.48 -21.90 8.25
CA GLN A 838 22.77 -23.30 7.86
C GLN A 838 21.50 -24.05 7.45
N LEU A 839 20.37 -23.81 8.08
CA LEU A 839 19.09 -24.39 7.68
C LEU A 839 18.64 -23.88 6.31
N VAL A 840 18.82 -22.57 6.02
CA VAL A 840 18.56 -22.03 4.68
C VAL A 840 19.36 -22.78 3.62
N TYR A 841 20.66 -22.94 3.82
CA TYR A 841 21.51 -23.68 2.87
C TYR A 841 21.16 -25.17 2.82
N ALA A 842 20.76 -25.80 3.94
CA ALA A 842 20.34 -27.19 3.96
C ALA A 842 19.10 -27.45 3.09
N GLU A 843 18.10 -26.54 3.11
CA GLU A 843 16.93 -26.68 2.23
C GLU A 843 17.27 -26.40 0.76
N LEU A 844 18.17 -25.44 0.46
CA LEU A 844 18.70 -25.24 -0.90
C LEU A 844 19.43 -26.50 -1.42
N ASP A 845 20.34 -27.09 -0.62
CA ASP A 845 21.08 -28.29 -0.95
C ASP A 845 20.14 -29.50 -1.13
N LYS A 846 19.13 -29.63 -0.29
CA LYS A 846 18.11 -30.68 -0.38
C LYS A 846 17.30 -30.52 -1.66
N LEU A 847 16.83 -29.31 -1.99
CA LEU A 847 16.11 -29.08 -3.24
C LEU A 847 16.99 -29.31 -4.47
N ALA A 848 18.28 -28.92 -4.43
CA ALA A 848 19.25 -29.15 -5.51
C ALA A 848 19.66 -30.62 -5.67
N SER A 849 19.61 -31.41 -4.60
CA SER A 849 20.00 -32.84 -4.67
C SER A 849 18.85 -33.81 -4.92
N GLU A 850 17.70 -33.56 -4.29
CA GLU A 850 16.54 -34.47 -4.25
C GLU A 850 15.34 -33.97 -5.08
N GLY A 851 15.22 -32.66 -5.29
CA GLY A 851 14.06 -31.99 -5.88
C GLY A 851 12.92 -31.76 -4.86
N PRO A 852 11.78 -31.23 -5.31
CA PRO A 852 10.60 -31.06 -4.47
C PRO A 852 9.87 -32.39 -4.26
N SER A 853 9.05 -32.48 -3.22
CA SER A 853 8.04 -33.50 -3.09
C SER A 853 6.91 -33.31 -4.12
N GLU A 854 6.16 -34.37 -4.42
CA GLU A 854 4.96 -34.29 -5.27
C GLU A 854 3.90 -33.36 -4.61
N GLU A 855 3.86 -33.30 -3.27
CA GLU A 855 2.93 -32.48 -2.51
C GLU A 855 3.30 -30.99 -2.64
N ASP A 856 4.57 -30.60 -2.41
CA ASP A 856 5.04 -29.21 -2.56
C ASP A 856 4.77 -28.70 -3.98
N LEU A 857 5.09 -29.52 -4.98
CA LEU A 857 4.86 -29.15 -6.38
C LEU A 857 3.36 -28.99 -6.68
N SER A 858 2.52 -29.88 -6.16
CA SER A 858 1.06 -29.81 -6.39
C SER A 858 0.45 -28.56 -5.78
N LYS A 859 0.82 -28.22 -4.54
CA LYS A 859 0.37 -26.98 -3.86
C LYS A 859 0.77 -25.74 -4.68
N THR A 860 2.02 -25.69 -5.11
CA THR A 860 2.58 -24.57 -5.89
C THR A 860 1.90 -24.42 -7.25
N VAL A 861 1.75 -25.50 -8.01
CA VAL A 861 1.09 -25.51 -9.32
C VAL A 861 -0.35 -25.01 -9.21
N GLU A 862 -1.08 -25.45 -8.20
CA GLU A 862 -2.47 -25.03 -7.99
C GLU A 862 -2.57 -23.53 -7.71
N ASN A 863 -1.69 -22.99 -6.87
CA ASN A 863 -1.62 -21.54 -6.59
C ASN A 863 -1.31 -20.72 -7.84
N ILE A 864 -0.30 -21.13 -8.63
CA ILE A 864 0.08 -20.44 -9.87
C ILE A 864 -1.06 -20.41 -10.89
N LEU A 865 -1.78 -21.54 -11.08
CA LEU A 865 -2.91 -21.60 -11.99
C LEU A 865 -4.11 -20.78 -11.52
N LYS A 866 -4.35 -20.75 -10.21
CA LYS A 866 -5.36 -19.90 -9.57
C LYS A 866 -5.06 -18.43 -9.84
N ASP A 867 -3.86 -17.96 -9.54
CA ASP A 867 -3.43 -16.57 -9.77
C ASP A 867 -3.53 -16.18 -11.25
N ARG A 868 -3.19 -17.12 -12.12
CA ARG A 868 -3.33 -16.95 -13.58
C ARG A 868 -4.76 -16.72 -14.02
N GLN A 869 -5.68 -17.53 -13.48
CA GLN A 869 -7.11 -17.40 -13.80
C GLN A 869 -7.65 -16.05 -13.36
N GLN A 870 -7.32 -15.61 -12.15
CA GLN A 870 -7.72 -14.30 -11.63
C GLN A 870 -7.16 -13.16 -12.48
N SER A 871 -5.86 -13.21 -12.80
CA SER A 871 -5.21 -12.16 -13.60
C SER A 871 -5.89 -11.91 -14.95
N LYS A 872 -6.41 -12.95 -15.60
CA LYS A 872 -7.12 -12.86 -16.88
C LYS A 872 -8.44 -12.08 -16.82
N GLU A 873 -8.95 -11.78 -15.65
CA GLU A 873 -10.16 -10.95 -15.45
C GLU A 873 -9.82 -9.45 -15.31
N HIS A 874 -8.55 -9.03 -15.59
CA HIS A 874 -8.07 -7.66 -15.46
C HIS A 874 -7.40 -7.13 -16.73
N ASN A 875 -7.57 -5.84 -17.03
CA ASN A 875 -6.90 -5.16 -18.15
C ASN A 875 -5.38 -5.24 -18.06
N SER A 876 -4.84 -5.18 -16.82
CA SER A 876 -3.40 -5.24 -16.55
C SER A 876 -2.73 -6.53 -17.05
N TYR A 877 -3.47 -7.64 -17.07
CA TYR A 877 -2.99 -8.89 -17.64
C TYR A 877 -2.73 -8.76 -19.15
N TYR A 878 -3.68 -8.20 -19.88
CA TYR A 878 -3.58 -8.02 -21.34
C TYR A 878 -2.55 -6.95 -21.69
N PHE A 879 -2.45 -5.93 -20.86
CA PHE A 879 -1.42 -4.91 -20.98
C PHE A 879 -0.01 -5.50 -20.84
N SER A 880 0.24 -6.25 -19.79
CA SER A 880 1.54 -6.90 -19.55
C SER A 880 1.90 -7.93 -20.62
N THR A 881 0.90 -8.69 -21.08
CA THR A 881 1.08 -9.67 -22.16
C THR A 881 1.42 -9.00 -23.49
N LEU A 882 0.71 -7.92 -23.83
CA LEU A 882 0.95 -7.17 -25.05
C LEU A 882 2.33 -6.49 -25.02
N LEU A 883 2.70 -5.90 -23.89
CA LEU A 883 4.01 -5.27 -23.69
C LEU A 883 5.14 -6.30 -23.82
N SER A 884 5.01 -7.46 -23.19
CA SER A 884 5.99 -8.55 -23.29
C SER A 884 6.16 -9.04 -24.74
N TYR A 885 5.07 -9.14 -25.48
CA TYR A 885 5.12 -9.52 -26.87
C TYR A 885 5.83 -8.46 -27.72
N CYS A 886 5.51 -7.20 -27.52
CA CYS A 886 6.12 -6.10 -28.29
C CYS A 886 7.63 -5.93 -28.01
N ILE A 887 8.06 -6.10 -26.76
CA ILE A 887 9.47 -5.92 -26.35
C ILE A 887 10.31 -7.19 -26.59
N TYR A 888 9.78 -8.35 -26.20
CA TYR A 888 10.55 -9.61 -26.16
C TYR A 888 10.10 -10.66 -27.19
N GLY A 889 8.97 -10.45 -27.88
CA GLY A 889 8.38 -11.43 -28.79
C GLY A 889 7.69 -12.60 -28.08
N ILE A 890 7.43 -12.50 -26.77
CA ILE A 890 6.85 -13.57 -25.96
C ILE A 890 5.37 -13.29 -25.71
N ASN A 891 4.51 -14.17 -26.21
CA ASN A 891 3.08 -14.15 -25.94
C ASN A 891 2.77 -15.03 -24.71
N TYR A 892 2.59 -14.42 -23.54
CA TYR A 892 2.19 -15.15 -22.34
C TYR A 892 0.70 -15.56 -22.30
N ASP A 893 -0.12 -15.10 -23.26
CA ASP A 893 -1.51 -15.59 -23.40
C ASP A 893 -1.57 -16.90 -24.19
N ASP A 894 -0.48 -17.30 -24.83
CA ASP A 894 -0.34 -18.63 -25.43
C ASP A 894 -0.16 -19.68 -24.33
N PRO A 895 -1.05 -20.68 -24.20
CA PRO A 895 -0.91 -21.75 -23.22
C PRO A 895 0.46 -22.43 -23.21
N ALA A 896 1.11 -22.53 -24.37
CA ALA A 896 2.44 -23.12 -24.51
C ALA A 896 3.53 -22.37 -23.72
N ASN A 897 3.32 -21.09 -23.44
CA ASN A 897 4.25 -20.24 -22.69
C ASN A 897 3.88 -20.09 -21.20
N TYR A 898 2.77 -20.66 -20.74
CA TYR A 898 2.36 -20.58 -19.35
C TYR A 898 1.66 -21.86 -18.86
N GLU A 899 0.36 -22.04 -19.15
CA GLU A 899 -0.47 -23.11 -18.58
C GLU A 899 0.05 -24.51 -18.93
N ASP A 900 0.51 -24.74 -20.17
CA ASP A 900 1.08 -26.03 -20.59
C ASP A 900 2.40 -26.32 -19.86
N ILE A 901 3.22 -25.30 -19.60
CA ILE A 901 4.43 -25.45 -18.81
C ILE A 901 4.03 -25.90 -17.41
N VAL A 902 3.19 -25.14 -16.72
CA VAL A 902 2.80 -25.39 -15.33
C VAL A 902 2.16 -26.77 -15.17
N ASN A 903 1.21 -27.12 -16.03
CA ASN A 903 0.48 -28.40 -15.97
C ASN A 903 1.34 -29.64 -16.24
N ASN A 904 2.47 -29.48 -16.94
CA ASN A 904 3.36 -30.59 -17.28
C ASN A 904 4.64 -30.67 -16.43
N LEU A 905 4.82 -29.74 -15.47
CA LEU A 905 5.98 -29.77 -14.57
C LEU A 905 6.01 -31.05 -13.70
N THR A 906 7.18 -31.62 -13.59
CA THR A 906 7.44 -32.75 -12.69
C THR A 906 8.54 -32.39 -11.68
N PRO A 907 8.64 -33.10 -10.54
CA PRO A 907 9.75 -32.89 -9.59
C PRO A 907 11.15 -32.98 -10.25
N LYS A 908 11.27 -33.75 -11.32
CA LYS A 908 12.53 -33.89 -12.08
C LYS A 908 12.88 -32.63 -12.88
N ASP A 909 11.87 -31.96 -13.39
CA ASP A 909 12.07 -30.68 -14.11
C ASP A 909 12.56 -29.59 -13.17
N VAL A 910 11.94 -29.47 -12.01
CA VAL A 910 12.37 -28.55 -10.95
C VAL A 910 13.77 -28.87 -10.46
N LEU A 911 14.05 -30.16 -10.17
CA LEU A 911 15.38 -30.62 -9.78
C LEU A 911 16.45 -30.28 -10.83
N LYS A 912 16.12 -30.42 -12.12
CA LYS A 912 17.06 -30.13 -13.21
C LYS A 912 17.42 -28.65 -13.21
N VAL A 913 16.42 -27.78 -13.16
CA VAL A 913 16.64 -26.32 -13.19
C VAL A 913 17.32 -25.84 -11.90
N MET A 914 16.92 -26.37 -10.73
CA MET A 914 17.58 -26.06 -9.48
C MET A 914 19.07 -26.49 -9.47
N LYS A 915 19.42 -27.63 -10.08
CA LYS A 915 20.82 -28.02 -10.25
C LYS A 915 21.58 -27.04 -11.14
N GLU A 916 21.00 -26.65 -12.26
CA GLU A 916 21.59 -25.67 -13.18
C GLU A 916 21.80 -24.33 -12.50
N PHE A 917 20.80 -23.85 -11.77
CA PHE A 917 20.86 -22.58 -11.02
C PHE A 917 21.90 -22.61 -9.90
N TYR A 918 22.06 -23.74 -9.22
CA TYR A 918 22.93 -23.87 -8.04
C TYR A 918 24.29 -24.53 -8.35
N GLU A 919 24.65 -24.71 -9.66
CA GLU A 919 25.95 -25.23 -10.10
C GLU A 919 26.98 -24.08 -10.18
N ASP A 920 27.80 -23.93 -9.15
CA ASP A 920 28.88 -22.91 -9.06
C ASP A 920 28.39 -21.46 -9.27
N PRO A 921 27.32 -21.04 -8.56
CA PRO A 921 26.75 -19.71 -8.73
C PRO A 921 27.60 -18.63 -8.06
N ASN A 922 27.37 -17.36 -8.45
CA ASN A 922 27.87 -16.22 -7.70
C ASN A 922 26.97 -15.98 -6.48
N ILE A 923 27.55 -15.96 -5.29
CA ILE A 923 26.82 -15.81 -4.03
C ILE A 923 27.35 -14.59 -3.25
N VAL A 924 26.45 -13.71 -2.85
CA VAL A 924 26.72 -12.69 -1.85
C VAL A 924 25.92 -13.03 -0.58
N ASP A 925 26.63 -13.32 0.51
CA ASP A 925 26.10 -13.77 1.79
C ASP A 925 26.51 -12.77 2.87
N LEU A 926 25.57 -11.91 3.26
CA LEU A 926 25.80 -10.85 4.23
C LEU A 926 25.01 -11.10 5.49
N VAL A 927 25.67 -10.91 6.63
CA VAL A 927 25.01 -10.93 7.94
C VAL A 927 25.33 -9.61 8.64
N PHE A 928 24.32 -8.78 8.83
CA PHE A 928 24.43 -7.57 9.63
C PHE A 928 24.18 -7.93 11.09
N VAL A 929 25.06 -7.52 11.99
CA VAL A 929 24.99 -7.86 13.42
C VAL A 929 25.24 -6.62 14.29
N PRO A 930 24.74 -6.60 15.53
CA PRO A 930 25.07 -5.52 16.46
C PRO A 930 26.60 -5.40 16.64
N LYS A 931 27.10 -4.16 16.73
CA LYS A 931 28.48 -3.91 17.19
C LYS A 931 28.64 -4.41 18.62
N GLU A 932 29.71 -5.18 18.90
CA GLU A 932 30.09 -5.47 20.27
C GLU A 932 30.40 -4.13 20.98
N GLU A 933 29.69 -3.83 22.05
CA GLU A 933 30.07 -2.72 22.92
C GLU A 933 31.49 -2.94 23.39
N ALA A 934 32.37 -2.00 23.09
CA ALA A 934 33.73 -2.05 23.65
C ALA A 934 33.56 -2.05 25.17
N SER A 935 33.86 -3.18 25.82
CA SER A 935 33.85 -3.27 27.29
C SER A 935 34.71 -2.13 27.82
N THR A 936 34.05 -1.10 28.34
CA THR A 936 34.75 -0.06 29.12
C THR A 936 35.27 -0.72 30.39
N GLU A 937 36.50 -1.27 30.35
CA GLU A 937 37.29 -1.58 31.55
C GLU A 937 37.75 -0.30 32.25
#